data_a125a425d8b2ad69be0917c9a4ef94b6
#
_entry.id   a125a425d8b2ad69be0917c9a4ef94b6
#
_cell.length_a   1.000
_cell.length_b   1.000
_cell.length_c   1.000
_cell.angle_alpha   90.00
_cell.angle_beta   90.00
_cell.angle_gamma   90.00
#
_symmetry.space_group_name_H-M   'P 1'
#
loop_
_entity.id
_entity.type
_entity.pdbx_description
1 polymer ?
#
loop_
_entity_poly.entity_id
_entity_poly.type
_entity_poly.pdbx_seq_one_letter_code
_entity_poly.pdbx_strand_id
1 'polypeptide(L)'
;MNGAFFISYVEKKLYFCTPIVMIDQETIQRIMDAARIEEVIGDFVSLKKRGANHIGCCPFHNEKTPSFYVSPSKGIFKCFGCGEAGDVVKFLMKHEHYTYPEALRWLAQKYNIEIREEEQTEEQKERQNERDALFHVSEFAQQYFADLLYNDEMGRAVGLSYFHSRGLSDEVIRNFGLGYCLDEWSNFTDHARKNGYSDSVLEKTGLTIFKDSDSSDKTDPSDHRRRSYDRFRGRVMFPIYSISGRVLGFSGRVLSSEKQAAKYVNSPDSDIYNKSHILYGLFQARTAISKANKCYLVEGNIDVISMHQSGVENTVASCGTSLTTEQIRLIKRYTPNVTVLYDGDSAGIKAALRAVNLLFAEGMHVRCVLFPDGEDPDSYAQKYGSTALQEYLASHEDNFVIFKTRVLLDGVKDDPIRKAELVKETIDTIALVPDLIERTEYIAQCANLLDVPEEALASELSKTVNRNRLKNYEEQTTSETSSDSRDSKAPRAPSDSKDSSPSSVAPAPQACERHLIQLLLNHGDQTLTQTLTADDGIPQEYTYTVAQAIVSDLQGDELCFSDPLCQRIFNYFADTLSRGEVPDASHFITIDDEDLRSFAISLMLDTFRISETWRQKQVFVPSIEDNLQTDLYESILSFKLKCIEDRIADNARRFREAKDDEEMMILLSEKKNLVDLHRKIGLALHRVIN
;
A
#
# COMPACT_ATOMS: atom_id res chain seq x y z
N MET A 1 -18.30 -37.29 34.36
CA MET A 1 -19.13 -36.41 33.53
C MET A 1 -18.27 -35.28 32.94
N ASN A 2 -17.33 -35.53 32.02
CA ASN A 2 -16.49 -34.51 31.39
C ASN A 2 -16.03 -34.95 29.98
N GLY A 3 -16.91 -35.66 29.22
CA GLY A 3 -16.58 -36.11 27.87
C GLY A 3 -17.41 -35.44 26.75
N ALA A 4 -18.45 -34.67 27.07
CA ALA A 4 -19.39 -34.16 26.08
C ALA A 4 -19.10 -32.71 25.61
N PHE A 5 -18.24 -31.98 26.27
CA PHE A 5 -17.90 -30.59 25.88
C PHE A 5 -16.77 -30.48 24.87
N PHE A 6 -15.94 -31.51 24.73
CA PHE A 6 -14.80 -31.51 23.81
C PHE A 6 -15.19 -31.89 22.37
N ILE A 7 -16.25 -32.69 22.20
CA ILE A 7 -16.74 -33.12 20.88
C ILE A 7 -17.48 -31.98 20.16
N SER A 8 -18.19 -31.12 20.89
CA SER A 8 -18.92 -29.98 20.31
C SER A 8 -18.02 -28.85 19.77
N TYR A 9 -16.76 -28.77 20.24
CA TYR A 9 -15.81 -27.76 19.78
C TYR A 9 -15.02 -28.21 18.53
N VAL A 10 -14.85 -29.52 18.37
CA VAL A 10 -14.17 -30.10 17.21
C VAL A 10 -15.10 -30.15 15.99
N GLU A 11 -16.41 -30.42 16.18
CA GLU A 11 -17.38 -30.43 15.08
C GLU A 11 -17.67 -29.04 14.48
N LYS A 12 -17.48 -27.95 15.21
CA LYS A 12 -17.64 -26.60 14.68
C LYS A 12 -16.44 -26.07 13.88
N LYS A 13 -15.26 -26.74 13.94
CA LYS A 13 -14.05 -26.37 13.17
C LYS A 13 -13.90 -27.10 11.84
N LEU A 14 -14.75 -28.04 11.51
CA LEU A 14 -14.68 -28.85 10.28
C LEU A 14 -15.45 -28.26 9.09
N TYR A 15 -15.98 -27.05 9.20
CA TYR A 15 -16.79 -26.42 8.14
C TYR A 15 -16.10 -25.37 7.28
N PHE A 16 -14.77 -25.20 7.36
CA PHE A 16 -14.05 -24.18 6.57
C PHE A 16 -12.86 -24.76 5.75
N CYS A 17 -13.08 -25.88 5.09
CA CYS A 17 -12.24 -26.33 3.98
C CYS A 17 -13.12 -26.53 2.74
N THR A 18 -13.77 -25.47 2.27
CA THR A 18 -14.29 -25.47 0.90
C THR A 18 -13.17 -25.01 -0.02
N PRO A 19 -12.91 -25.72 -1.12
CA PRO A 19 -11.97 -25.27 -2.14
C PRO A 19 -12.37 -23.88 -2.61
N ILE A 20 -11.40 -23.02 -2.92
CA ILE A 20 -11.64 -21.71 -3.53
C ILE A 20 -12.10 -21.98 -4.96
N VAL A 21 -13.37 -22.26 -5.13
CA VAL A 21 -13.99 -22.41 -6.44
C VAL A 21 -14.26 -21.00 -6.96
N MET A 22 -13.87 -20.73 -8.18
CA MET A 22 -14.14 -19.45 -8.85
C MET A 22 -15.63 -19.35 -9.14
N ILE A 23 -16.25 -18.27 -8.70
CA ILE A 23 -17.64 -17.95 -8.99
C ILE A 23 -17.68 -17.44 -10.43
N ASP A 24 -18.62 -17.97 -11.25
CA ASP A 24 -18.75 -17.55 -12.63
C ASP A 24 -19.13 -16.07 -12.76
N GLN A 25 -18.73 -15.44 -13.86
CA GLN A 25 -18.93 -14.01 -14.10
C GLN A 25 -20.44 -13.61 -14.09
N GLU A 26 -21.33 -14.46 -14.58
CA GLU A 26 -22.77 -14.20 -14.58
C GLU A 26 -23.30 -14.16 -13.15
N THR A 27 -22.85 -15.09 -12.31
CA THR A 27 -23.22 -15.12 -10.89
C THR A 27 -22.63 -13.92 -10.14
N ILE A 28 -21.38 -13.51 -10.43
CA ILE A 28 -20.79 -12.30 -9.86
C ILE A 28 -21.63 -11.07 -10.21
N GLN A 29 -22.02 -10.93 -11.48
CA GLN A 29 -22.87 -9.82 -11.93
C GLN A 29 -24.21 -9.82 -11.21
N ARG A 30 -24.88 -10.97 -11.11
CA ARG A 30 -26.16 -11.10 -10.38
C ARG A 30 -26.03 -10.73 -8.89
N ILE A 31 -24.91 -11.06 -8.25
CA ILE A 31 -24.63 -10.69 -6.86
C ILE A 31 -24.46 -9.18 -6.76
N MET A 32 -23.67 -8.57 -7.66
CA MET A 32 -23.41 -7.13 -7.66
C MET A 32 -24.69 -6.33 -7.96
N ASP A 33 -25.51 -6.78 -8.89
CA ASP A 33 -26.80 -6.12 -9.25
C ASP A 33 -27.83 -6.19 -8.11
N ALA A 34 -27.80 -7.26 -7.32
CA ALA A 34 -28.70 -7.43 -6.17
C ALA A 34 -28.20 -6.72 -4.91
N ALA A 35 -26.90 -6.52 -4.78
CA ALA A 35 -26.28 -5.98 -3.58
C ALA A 35 -26.56 -4.49 -3.40
N ARG A 36 -27.33 -4.13 -2.37
CA ARG A 36 -27.59 -2.74 -2.00
C ARG A 36 -26.59 -2.28 -0.96
N ILE A 37 -25.69 -1.40 -1.36
CA ILE A 37 -24.57 -0.98 -0.51
C ILE A 37 -25.04 -0.34 0.81
N GLU A 38 -26.12 0.42 0.81
CA GLU A 38 -26.68 1.04 2.00
C GLU A 38 -27.26 0.02 2.99
N GLU A 39 -27.78 -1.10 2.48
CA GLU A 39 -28.30 -2.20 3.31
C GLU A 39 -27.16 -3.00 3.91
N VAL A 40 -26.16 -3.33 3.09
CA VAL A 40 -25.01 -4.12 3.54
C VAL A 40 -24.18 -3.34 4.56
N ILE A 41 -23.83 -2.10 4.26
CA ILE A 41 -23.06 -1.26 5.19
C ILE A 41 -23.91 -0.91 6.42
N GLY A 42 -25.22 -0.77 6.27
CA GLY A 42 -26.14 -0.51 7.36
C GLY A 42 -26.19 -1.60 8.42
N ASP A 43 -25.84 -2.86 8.10
CA ASP A 43 -25.71 -3.95 9.07
C ASP A 43 -24.54 -3.74 10.05
N PHE A 44 -23.53 -2.99 9.65
CA PHE A 44 -22.29 -2.78 10.39
C PHE A 44 -22.11 -1.36 10.93
N VAL A 45 -22.65 -0.37 10.20
CA VAL A 45 -22.47 1.06 10.46
C VAL A 45 -23.80 1.76 10.58
N SER A 46 -24.00 2.56 11.63
CA SER A 46 -25.19 3.38 11.78
C SER A 46 -25.19 4.52 10.77
N LEU A 47 -25.97 4.36 9.68
CA LEU A 47 -26.07 5.32 8.59
C LEU A 47 -27.26 6.23 8.78
N LYS A 48 -27.08 7.54 8.54
CA LYS A 48 -28.14 8.56 8.49
C LYS A 48 -28.31 9.06 7.07
N LYS A 49 -29.53 9.15 6.58
CA LYS A 49 -29.83 9.67 5.24
C LYS A 49 -29.48 11.18 5.17
N ARG A 50 -28.71 11.56 4.16
CA ARG A 50 -28.32 12.93 3.87
C ARG A 50 -28.49 13.20 2.38
N GLY A 51 -29.70 13.64 2.00
CA GLY A 51 -30.09 13.82 0.60
C GLY A 51 -30.20 12.49 -0.15
N ALA A 52 -29.48 12.32 -1.28
CA ALA A 52 -29.42 11.08 -2.05
C ALA A 52 -28.44 10.04 -1.45
N ASN A 53 -27.53 10.47 -0.58
CA ASN A 53 -26.52 9.64 0.04
C ASN A 53 -26.84 9.32 1.51
N HIS A 54 -26.07 8.40 2.09
CA HIS A 54 -26.07 8.12 3.52
C HIS A 54 -24.73 8.53 4.11
N ILE A 55 -24.71 8.93 5.40
CA ILE A 55 -23.52 9.34 6.12
C ILE A 55 -23.46 8.63 7.49
N GLY A 56 -22.27 8.23 7.90
CA GLY A 56 -22.01 7.61 9.21
C GLY A 56 -20.59 7.90 9.69
N CYS A 57 -20.27 7.42 10.90
CA CYS A 57 -18.88 7.37 11.33
C CYS A 57 -18.18 6.21 10.65
N CYS A 58 -16.96 6.44 10.21
CA CYS A 58 -16.17 5.44 9.49
C CYS A 58 -15.81 4.25 10.40
N PRO A 59 -16.01 3.01 9.95
CA PRO A 59 -15.59 1.84 10.72
C PRO A 59 -14.09 1.56 10.61
N PHE A 60 -13.38 2.22 9.70
CA PHE A 60 -11.97 1.97 9.39
C PHE A 60 -11.00 2.90 10.13
N HIS A 61 -11.49 3.99 10.73
CA HIS A 61 -10.70 4.88 11.59
C HIS A 61 -11.59 5.50 12.68
N ASN A 62 -10.97 5.97 13.75
CA ASN A 62 -11.71 6.54 14.87
C ASN A 62 -12.04 8.01 14.62
N GLU A 63 -13.33 8.35 14.53
CA GLU A 63 -13.80 9.72 14.34
C GLU A 63 -15.02 10.03 15.20
N LYS A 64 -15.18 11.31 15.55
CA LYS A 64 -16.37 11.82 16.27
C LYS A 64 -17.37 12.48 15.35
N THR A 65 -16.91 12.98 14.21
CA THR A 65 -17.73 13.66 13.20
C THR A 65 -17.87 12.76 11.99
N PRO A 66 -19.10 12.43 11.56
CA PRO A 66 -19.32 11.53 10.43
C PRO A 66 -18.66 12.04 9.14
N SER A 67 -17.74 11.26 8.57
CA SER A 67 -17.07 11.53 7.30
C SER A 67 -17.19 10.38 6.28
N PHE A 68 -17.91 9.30 6.65
CA PHE A 68 -18.12 8.12 5.82
C PHE A 68 -19.41 8.27 5.02
N TYR A 69 -19.28 8.43 3.71
CA TYR A 69 -20.40 8.59 2.77
C TYR A 69 -20.67 7.30 2.00
N VAL A 70 -21.94 6.99 1.82
CA VAL A 70 -22.41 5.87 1.02
C VAL A 70 -23.40 6.39 -0.01
N SER A 71 -23.16 6.11 -1.29
CA SER A 71 -24.03 6.50 -2.41
C SER A 71 -24.77 5.28 -2.94
N PRO A 72 -26.08 5.12 -2.63
CA PRO A 72 -26.87 3.98 -3.12
C PRO A 72 -26.99 3.96 -4.65
N SER A 73 -27.15 5.13 -5.27
CA SER A 73 -27.32 5.25 -6.72
C SER A 73 -26.10 4.85 -7.52
N LYS A 74 -24.91 4.93 -6.92
CA LYS A 74 -23.63 4.59 -7.55
C LYS A 74 -23.03 3.29 -7.01
N GLY A 75 -23.59 2.68 -5.97
CA GLY A 75 -23.09 1.47 -5.34
C GLY A 75 -21.73 1.61 -4.68
N ILE A 76 -21.35 2.82 -4.25
CA ILE A 76 -20.01 3.10 -3.71
C ILE A 76 -20.04 3.76 -2.32
N PHE A 77 -18.95 3.56 -1.57
CA PHE A 77 -18.67 4.34 -0.36
C PHE A 77 -17.35 5.11 -0.48
N LYS A 78 -17.24 6.19 0.27
CA LYS A 78 -15.99 6.95 0.47
C LYS A 78 -15.96 7.56 1.87
N CYS A 79 -14.84 7.37 2.56
CA CYS A 79 -14.54 8.11 3.77
C CYS A 79 -13.63 9.29 3.45
N PHE A 80 -14.08 10.52 3.77
CA PHE A 80 -13.28 11.73 3.55
C PHE A 80 -12.28 12.00 4.69
N GLY A 81 -12.33 11.22 5.78
CA GLY A 81 -11.36 11.28 6.87
C GLY A 81 -10.10 10.45 6.59
N CYS A 82 -10.26 9.17 6.24
CA CYS A 82 -9.13 8.26 6.01
C CYS A 82 -8.87 7.95 4.52
N GLY A 83 -9.69 8.46 3.59
CA GLY A 83 -9.51 8.24 2.16
C GLY A 83 -10.08 6.91 1.62
N GLU A 84 -10.51 5.98 2.48
CA GLU A 84 -11.05 4.69 2.05
C GLU A 84 -12.25 4.83 1.12
N ALA A 85 -12.23 4.08 0.02
CA ALA A 85 -13.28 4.08 -0.97
C ALA A 85 -13.42 2.73 -1.66
N GLY A 86 -14.62 2.39 -2.14
CA GLY A 86 -14.86 1.14 -2.85
C GLY A 86 -16.35 0.84 -3.03
N ASP A 87 -16.60 -0.37 -3.50
CA ASP A 87 -17.92 -0.97 -3.61
C ASP A 87 -18.27 -1.79 -2.34
N VAL A 88 -19.41 -2.48 -2.41
CA VAL A 88 -19.90 -3.33 -1.32
C VAL A 88 -18.96 -4.50 -1.02
N VAL A 89 -18.30 -5.08 -2.03
CA VAL A 89 -17.37 -6.21 -1.85
C VAL A 89 -16.11 -5.73 -1.15
N LYS A 90 -15.53 -4.59 -1.57
CA LYS A 90 -14.35 -4.01 -0.92
C LYS A 90 -14.65 -3.61 0.53
N PHE A 91 -15.87 -3.14 0.82
CA PHE A 91 -16.27 -2.87 2.20
C PHE A 91 -16.21 -4.13 3.07
N LEU A 92 -16.80 -5.24 2.61
CA LEU A 92 -16.80 -6.50 3.34
C LEU A 92 -15.39 -7.09 3.48
N MET A 93 -14.59 -7.05 2.42
CA MET A 93 -13.18 -7.49 2.46
C MET A 93 -12.40 -6.75 3.53
N LYS A 94 -12.63 -5.44 3.69
CA LYS A 94 -11.90 -4.62 4.64
C LYS A 94 -12.47 -4.67 6.05
N HIS A 95 -13.77 -4.67 6.19
CA HIS A 95 -14.45 -4.65 7.50
C HIS A 95 -14.43 -6.02 8.18
N GLU A 96 -14.81 -7.07 7.47
CA GLU A 96 -14.88 -8.44 7.97
C GLU A 96 -13.59 -9.24 7.70
N HIS A 97 -12.62 -8.62 7.00
CA HIS A 97 -11.38 -9.28 6.57
C HIS A 97 -11.59 -10.49 5.65
N TYR A 98 -12.68 -10.47 4.89
CA TYR A 98 -12.98 -11.52 3.91
C TYR A 98 -12.03 -11.43 2.71
N THR A 99 -11.74 -12.58 2.11
CA THR A 99 -11.21 -12.63 0.74
C THR A 99 -12.33 -12.26 -0.25
N TYR A 100 -11.97 -11.90 -1.48
CA TYR A 100 -12.94 -11.56 -2.52
C TYR A 100 -14.02 -12.66 -2.73
N PRO A 101 -13.69 -13.96 -2.85
CA PRO A 101 -14.69 -15.03 -2.94
C PRO A 101 -15.55 -15.17 -1.69
N GLU A 102 -15.00 -14.95 -0.50
CA GLU A 102 -15.77 -15.01 0.75
C GLU A 102 -16.78 -13.87 0.86
N ALA A 103 -16.39 -12.67 0.45
CA ALA A 103 -17.30 -11.53 0.40
C ALA A 103 -18.44 -11.77 -0.59
N LEU A 104 -18.17 -12.31 -1.78
CA LEU A 104 -19.19 -12.68 -2.76
C LEU A 104 -20.13 -13.79 -2.23
N ARG A 105 -19.61 -14.82 -1.55
CA ARG A 105 -20.44 -15.87 -0.93
C ARG A 105 -21.34 -15.30 0.17
N TRP A 106 -20.83 -14.40 0.98
CA TRP A 106 -21.62 -13.71 2.00
C TRP A 106 -22.75 -12.89 1.38
N LEU A 107 -22.48 -12.14 0.32
CA LEU A 107 -23.51 -11.39 -0.43
C LEU A 107 -24.52 -12.33 -1.08
N ALA A 108 -24.07 -13.39 -1.73
CA ALA A 108 -24.96 -14.39 -2.33
C ALA A 108 -25.90 -15.02 -1.28
N GLN A 109 -25.37 -15.34 -0.10
CA GLN A 109 -26.18 -15.87 1.01
C GLN A 109 -27.18 -14.82 1.51
N LYS A 110 -26.77 -13.56 1.69
CA LYS A 110 -27.64 -12.46 2.14
C LYS A 110 -28.82 -12.23 1.19
N TYR A 111 -28.57 -12.26 -0.13
CA TYR A 111 -29.56 -12.03 -1.17
C TYR A 111 -30.17 -13.31 -1.77
N ASN A 112 -29.85 -14.46 -1.17
CA ASN A 112 -30.38 -15.78 -1.56
C ASN A 112 -30.14 -16.10 -3.05
N ILE A 113 -28.91 -15.81 -3.53
CA ILE A 113 -28.47 -16.07 -4.91
C ILE A 113 -27.70 -17.39 -4.91
N GLU A 114 -28.12 -18.32 -5.78
CA GLU A 114 -27.40 -19.57 -5.99
C GLU A 114 -26.12 -19.33 -6.77
N ILE A 115 -24.99 -19.79 -6.21
CA ILE A 115 -23.68 -19.62 -6.80
C ILE A 115 -23.44 -20.73 -7.82
N ARG A 116 -23.17 -20.35 -9.07
CA ARG A 116 -22.65 -21.26 -10.09
C ARG A 116 -21.14 -21.18 -10.11
N GLU A 117 -20.50 -22.32 -10.16
CA GLU A 117 -19.06 -22.48 -10.08
C GLU A 117 -18.52 -22.76 -11.48
N GLU A 118 -17.50 -22.00 -11.93
CA GLU A 118 -16.80 -22.29 -13.19
C GLU A 118 -15.93 -23.53 -13.06
N GLU A 119 -15.94 -24.39 -14.07
CA GLU A 119 -15.00 -25.51 -14.16
C GLU A 119 -13.58 -24.96 -14.40
N GLN A 120 -12.76 -25.04 -13.36
CA GLN A 120 -11.34 -24.69 -13.45
C GLN A 120 -10.63 -25.65 -14.43
N THR A 121 -9.63 -25.14 -15.17
CA THR A 121 -8.75 -25.99 -15.95
C THR A 121 -7.98 -26.94 -15.04
N GLU A 122 -7.62 -28.14 -15.55
CA GLU A 122 -6.87 -29.15 -14.77
C GLU A 122 -5.56 -28.54 -14.21
N GLU A 123 -4.87 -27.69 -14.97
CA GLU A 123 -3.64 -27.01 -14.51
C GLU A 123 -3.91 -26.02 -13.35
N GLN A 124 -5.04 -25.34 -13.35
CA GLN A 124 -5.42 -24.43 -12.26
C GLN A 124 -5.77 -25.20 -11.00
N LYS A 125 -6.49 -26.32 -11.15
CA LYS A 125 -6.80 -27.24 -10.05
C LYS A 125 -5.53 -27.84 -9.45
N GLU A 126 -4.58 -28.29 -10.28
CA GLU A 126 -3.31 -28.84 -9.82
C GLU A 126 -2.50 -27.81 -9.03
N ARG A 127 -2.34 -26.59 -9.54
CA ARG A 127 -1.65 -25.48 -8.81
C ARG A 127 -2.33 -25.14 -7.50
N GLN A 128 -3.66 -25.10 -7.47
CA GLN A 128 -4.40 -24.83 -6.26
C GLN A 128 -4.25 -25.95 -5.23
N ASN A 129 -4.38 -27.22 -5.66
CA ASN A 129 -4.18 -28.40 -4.82
C ASN A 129 -2.75 -28.46 -4.26
N GLU A 130 -1.76 -28.12 -5.07
CA GLU A 130 -0.37 -28.04 -4.64
C GLU A 130 -0.16 -26.95 -3.57
N ARG A 131 -0.69 -25.77 -3.80
CA ARG A 131 -0.65 -24.66 -2.83
C ARG A 131 -1.35 -25.00 -1.52
N ASP A 132 -2.50 -25.65 -1.58
CA ASP A 132 -3.24 -26.09 -0.40
C ASP A 132 -2.47 -27.19 0.36
N ALA A 133 -1.78 -28.10 -0.33
CA ALA A 133 -0.90 -29.07 0.29
C ALA A 133 0.27 -28.43 1.07
N LEU A 134 0.86 -27.33 0.53
CA LEU A 134 1.89 -26.57 1.24
C LEU A 134 1.36 -25.95 2.53
N PHE A 135 0.16 -25.38 2.52
CA PHE A 135 -0.46 -24.86 3.73
C PHE A 135 -0.74 -25.96 4.76
N HIS A 136 -1.32 -27.09 4.32
CA HIS A 136 -1.65 -28.20 5.21
C HIS A 136 -0.40 -28.77 5.91
N VAL A 137 0.71 -28.97 5.19
CA VAL A 137 1.93 -29.46 5.82
C VAL A 137 2.55 -28.43 6.76
N SER A 138 2.42 -27.13 6.47
CA SER A 138 2.91 -26.09 7.38
C SER A 138 2.09 -26.02 8.66
N GLU A 139 0.75 -26.12 8.58
CA GLU A 139 -0.14 -26.20 9.73
C GLU A 139 0.11 -27.47 10.55
N PHE A 140 0.31 -28.61 9.88
CA PHE A 140 0.68 -29.87 10.52
C PHE A 140 2.03 -29.76 11.25
N ALA A 141 3.03 -29.17 10.64
CA ALA A 141 4.34 -28.94 11.25
C ALA A 141 4.24 -28.05 12.49
N GLN A 142 3.44 -26.99 12.44
CA GLN A 142 3.22 -26.10 13.59
C GLN A 142 2.60 -26.88 14.76
N GLN A 143 1.56 -27.66 14.51
CA GLN A 143 0.92 -28.49 15.54
C GLN A 143 1.90 -29.50 16.13
N TYR A 144 2.69 -30.16 15.28
CA TYR A 144 3.69 -31.13 15.70
C TYR A 144 4.78 -30.50 16.58
N PHE A 145 5.35 -29.38 16.20
CA PHE A 145 6.37 -28.69 16.99
C PHE A 145 5.81 -28.14 18.30
N ALA A 146 4.55 -27.68 18.31
CA ALA A 146 3.88 -27.26 19.54
C ALA A 146 3.59 -28.45 20.46
N ASP A 147 3.20 -29.60 19.91
CA ASP A 147 3.01 -30.83 20.68
C ASP A 147 4.31 -31.31 21.33
N LEU A 148 5.40 -31.35 20.55
CA LEU A 148 6.73 -31.68 21.09
C LEU A 148 7.16 -30.74 22.23
N LEU A 149 6.86 -29.44 22.12
CA LEU A 149 7.23 -28.47 23.15
C LEU A 149 6.62 -28.81 24.53
N TYR A 150 5.38 -29.31 24.56
CA TYR A 150 4.67 -29.58 25.82
C TYR A 150 4.69 -31.05 26.25
N ASN A 151 4.73 -31.98 25.32
CA ASN A 151 4.51 -33.40 25.60
C ASN A 151 5.79 -34.25 25.52
N ASP A 152 6.83 -33.78 24.82
CA ASP A 152 8.13 -34.42 24.77
C ASP A 152 9.02 -34.01 25.96
N GLU A 153 9.88 -34.94 26.43
CA GLU A 153 10.79 -34.69 27.58
C GLU A 153 11.85 -33.64 27.21
N MET A 154 12.49 -33.75 26.05
CA MET A 154 13.48 -32.78 25.57
C MET A 154 12.80 -31.45 25.17
N GLY A 155 11.60 -31.50 24.61
CA GLY A 155 10.79 -30.32 24.31
C GLY A 155 10.56 -29.47 25.55
N ARG A 156 10.17 -30.09 26.68
CA ARG A 156 9.99 -29.38 27.96
C ARG A 156 11.30 -28.91 28.57
N ALA A 157 12.29 -29.81 28.63
CA ALA A 157 13.55 -29.52 29.32
C ALA A 157 14.36 -28.42 28.61
N VAL A 158 14.31 -28.34 27.29
CA VAL A 158 15.10 -27.41 26.48
C VAL A 158 14.23 -26.29 25.91
N GLY A 159 13.20 -26.62 25.14
CA GLY A 159 12.40 -25.65 24.39
C GLY A 159 11.52 -24.80 25.33
N LEU A 160 10.69 -25.43 26.14
CA LEU A 160 9.78 -24.73 27.04
C LEU A 160 10.55 -23.97 28.15
N SER A 161 11.61 -24.60 28.70
CA SER A 161 12.51 -23.96 29.67
C SER A 161 13.17 -22.69 29.09
N TYR A 162 13.54 -22.70 27.80
CA TYR A 162 14.06 -21.52 27.13
C TYR A 162 13.03 -20.39 27.09
N PHE A 163 11.79 -20.67 26.66
CA PHE A 163 10.74 -19.64 26.62
C PHE A 163 10.42 -19.09 28.03
N HIS A 164 10.35 -19.94 29.04
CA HIS A 164 10.16 -19.50 30.43
C HIS A 164 11.36 -18.69 30.93
N SER A 165 12.60 -19.03 30.56
CA SER A 165 13.79 -18.26 30.93
C SER A 165 13.80 -16.86 30.30
N ARG A 166 13.04 -16.68 29.20
CA ARG A 166 12.75 -15.39 28.56
C ARG A 166 11.53 -14.68 29.16
N GLY A 167 10.96 -15.21 30.25
CA GLY A 167 9.81 -14.62 30.93
C GLY A 167 8.48 -14.79 30.19
N LEU A 168 8.41 -15.63 29.13
CA LEU A 168 7.18 -15.83 28.37
C LEU A 168 6.22 -16.76 29.14
N SER A 169 4.95 -16.37 29.22
CA SER A 169 3.88 -17.16 29.81
C SER A 169 3.38 -18.24 28.84
N ASP A 170 2.81 -19.32 29.39
CA ASP A 170 2.21 -20.39 28.59
C ASP A 170 1.09 -19.90 27.67
N GLU A 171 0.35 -18.87 28.09
CA GLU A 171 -0.71 -18.26 27.30
C GLU A 171 -0.14 -17.66 26.01
N VAL A 172 0.91 -16.85 26.13
CA VAL A 172 1.55 -16.19 24.98
C VAL A 172 2.25 -17.20 24.07
N ILE A 173 2.93 -18.20 24.67
CA ILE A 173 3.55 -19.30 23.91
C ILE A 173 2.52 -20.00 23.02
N ARG A 174 1.31 -20.27 23.55
CA ARG A 174 0.22 -20.88 22.78
C ARG A 174 -0.40 -19.94 21.77
N ASN A 175 -0.59 -18.66 22.12
CA ASN A 175 -1.17 -17.66 21.22
C ASN A 175 -0.30 -17.43 19.97
N PHE A 176 1.02 -17.47 20.12
CA PHE A 176 1.96 -17.39 18.99
C PHE A 176 2.26 -18.75 18.36
N GLY A 177 1.72 -19.84 18.91
CA GLY A 177 1.89 -21.21 18.39
C GLY A 177 3.33 -21.69 18.41
N LEU A 178 4.13 -21.26 19.39
CA LEU A 178 5.55 -21.56 19.50
C LEU A 178 5.75 -23.07 19.68
N GLY A 179 6.90 -23.58 19.24
CA GLY A 179 7.19 -25.00 19.26
C GLY A 179 8.66 -25.32 19.47
N TYR A 180 8.99 -26.59 19.41
CA TYR A 180 10.36 -27.09 19.46
C TYR A 180 10.55 -28.21 18.41
N CYS A 181 11.64 -28.16 17.70
CA CYS A 181 12.08 -29.23 16.80
C CYS A 181 13.24 -29.98 17.47
N LEU A 182 13.09 -31.30 17.66
CA LEU A 182 14.10 -32.13 18.30
C LEU A 182 15.40 -32.12 17.50
N ASP A 183 16.54 -32.35 18.18
CA ASP A 183 17.85 -32.44 17.52
C ASP A 183 18.09 -33.87 16.99
N GLU A 184 17.13 -34.40 16.23
CA GLU A 184 17.18 -35.65 15.54
C GLU A 184 17.26 -35.44 14.01
N TRP A 185 17.88 -36.39 13.30
CA TRP A 185 18.18 -36.17 11.90
C TRP A 185 16.94 -35.99 11.00
N SER A 186 15.90 -36.82 11.19
CA SER A 186 14.70 -36.87 10.33
C SER A 186 13.39 -37.05 11.13
N ASN A 187 13.35 -36.64 12.40
CA ASN A 187 12.21 -36.83 13.27
C ASN A 187 10.90 -36.30 12.70
N PHE A 188 10.85 -35.02 12.28
CA PHE A 188 9.70 -34.44 11.65
C PHE A 188 9.41 -35.09 10.28
N THR A 189 10.45 -35.23 9.44
CA THR A 189 10.31 -35.80 8.09
C THR A 189 9.68 -37.20 8.14
N ASP A 190 10.14 -38.08 9.02
CA ASP A 190 9.60 -39.43 9.16
C ASP A 190 8.17 -39.41 9.73
N HIS A 191 7.88 -38.49 10.64
CA HIS A 191 6.51 -38.31 11.15
C HIS A 191 5.56 -37.81 10.06
N ALA A 192 5.97 -36.85 9.26
CA ALA A 192 5.16 -36.30 8.15
C ALA A 192 4.90 -37.36 7.06
N ARG A 193 5.92 -38.18 6.69
CA ARG A 193 5.76 -39.28 5.77
C ARG A 193 4.75 -40.32 6.27
N LYS A 194 4.79 -40.68 7.56
CA LYS A 194 3.82 -41.59 8.17
C LYS A 194 2.40 -41.09 8.11
N ASN A 195 2.22 -39.74 8.09
CA ASN A 195 0.93 -39.08 7.94
C ASN A 195 0.55 -38.76 6.48
N GLY A 196 1.29 -39.32 5.51
CA GLY A 196 0.92 -39.27 4.09
C GLY A 196 1.43 -38.06 3.31
N TYR A 197 2.27 -37.20 3.89
CA TYR A 197 2.86 -36.08 3.16
C TYR A 197 3.98 -36.54 2.23
N SER A 198 3.97 -36.08 0.99
CA SER A 198 4.96 -36.42 -0.02
C SER A 198 6.28 -35.66 0.16
N ASP A 199 7.38 -36.27 -0.27
CA ASP A 199 8.70 -35.62 -0.23
C ASP A 199 8.75 -34.31 -1.01
N SER A 200 8.03 -34.20 -2.13
CA SER A 200 7.93 -32.95 -2.92
C SER A 200 7.33 -31.79 -2.12
N VAL A 201 6.28 -32.01 -1.35
CA VAL A 201 5.65 -31.00 -0.52
C VAL A 201 6.57 -30.58 0.64
N LEU A 202 7.26 -31.56 1.27
CA LEU A 202 8.23 -31.29 2.33
C LEU A 202 9.44 -30.51 1.85
N GLU A 203 9.91 -30.78 0.63
CA GLU A 203 11.01 -30.05 -0.02
C GLU A 203 10.60 -28.61 -0.36
N LYS A 204 9.43 -28.42 -1.00
CA LYS A 204 8.92 -27.10 -1.40
C LYS A 204 8.66 -26.14 -0.24
N THR A 205 8.20 -26.66 0.92
CA THR A 205 8.07 -25.85 2.13
C THR A 205 9.41 -25.60 2.85
N GLY A 206 10.45 -26.34 2.46
CA GLY A 206 11.76 -26.27 3.08
C GLY A 206 11.80 -26.76 4.54
N LEU A 207 10.81 -27.53 4.97
CA LEU A 207 10.82 -28.21 6.28
C LEU A 207 11.86 -29.34 6.30
N THR A 208 12.03 -30.00 5.15
CA THR A 208 13.01 -31.06 4.93
C THR A 208 13.99 -30.64 3.85
N ILE A 209 15.28 -30.95 4.05
CA ILE A 209 16.33 -30.74 3.07
C ILE A 209 16.68 -32.10 2.47
N PHE A 210 16.59 -32.22 1.16
CA PHE A 210 16.99 -33.41 0.39
C PHE A 210 18.36 -33.16 -0.21
N LYS A 211 19.27 -34.15 -0.05
CA LYS A 211 20.58 -34.15 -0.71
C LYS A 211 20.48 -34.87 -2.04
N ASP A 212 20.95 -34.21 -3.09
CA ASP A 212 21.19 -34.92 -4.34
C ASP A 212 22.23 -36.02 -4.11
N SER A 213 21.92 -37.24 -4.52
CA SER A 213 22.85 -38.36 -4.43
C SER A 213 24.00 -38.08 -5.39
N ASP A 214 25.15 -37.67 -4.87
CA ASP A 214 26.39 -37.74 -5.62
C ASP A 214 26.58 -39.20 -6.06
N SER A 215 26.84 -39.41 -7.34
CA SER A 215 26.89 -40.72 -8.03
C SER A 215 28.04 -41.66 -7.60
N SER A 216 28.66 -41.40 -6.46
CA SER A 216 29.83 -42.14 -5.99
C SER A 216 29.60 -43.05 -4.79
N ASP A 217 28.46 -42.99 -4.11
CA ASP A 217 28.20 -43.77 -2.90
C ASP A 217 27.08 -44.81 -3.12
N LYS A 218 27.43 -45.92 -3.82
CA LYS A 218 26.57 -47.09 -4.06
C LYS A 218 26.59 -48.01 -2.84
N THR A 219 25.88 -47.68 -1.75
CA THR A 219 25.87 -48.58 -0.59
C THR A 219 24.61 -49.44 -0.47
N ASP A 220 23.53 -49.19 -1.19
CA ASP A 220 22.42 -50.16 -1.28
C ASP A 220 21.53 -49.90 -2.52
N PRO A 221 21.42 -50.85 -3.48
CA PRO A 221 20.56 -50.68 -4.66
C PRO A 221 19.05 -50.76 -4.36
N SER A 222 18.66 -51.13 -3.15
CA SER A 222 17.25 -51.31 -2.76
C SER A 222 16.64 -50.12 -2.03
N ASP A 223 17.41 -49.13 -1.56
CA ASP A 223 16.91 -47.93 -0.89
C ASP A 223 16.85 -46.72 -1.84
N HIS A 224 15.73 -46.61 -2.54
CA HIS A 224 15.44 -45.48 -3.44
C HIS A 224 15.06 -44.18 -2.69
N ARG A 225 15.20 -44.10 -1.35
CA ARG A 225 14.89 -42.92 -0.58
C ARG A 225 16.02 -41.90 -0.67
N ARG A 226 15.73 -40.72 -1.20
CA ARG A 226 16.67 -39.58 -1.15
C ARG A 226 17.08 -39.33 0.31
N ARG A 227 18.37 -39.17 0.57
CA ARG A 227 18.88 -38.81 1.91
C ARG A 227 18.31 -37.45 2.28
N SER A 228 17.58 -37.40 3.38
CA SER A 228 16.90 -36.17 3.85
C SER A 228 17.19 -35.90 5.31
N TYR A 229 17.06 -34.65 5.72
CA TYR A 229 17.16 -34.23 7.11
C TYR A 229 16.29 -33.03 7.40
N ASP A 230 15.87 -32.91 8.67
CA ASP A 230 15.04 -31.82 9.14
C ASP A 230 15.81 -30.51 9.16
N ARG A 231 15.27 -29.46 8.56
CA ARG A 231 15.90 -28.14 8.44
C ARG A 231 16.10 -27.46 9.81
N PHE A 232 15.18 -27.66 10.73
CA PHE A 232 15.07 -26.90 11.99
C PHE A 232 15.54 -27.67 13.23
N ARG A 233 16.36 -28.70 13.08
CA ARG A 233 16.86 -29.54 14.19
C ARG A 233 17.42 -28.73 15.34
N GLY A 234 17.07 -29.10 16.58
CA GLY A 234 17.59 -28.52 17.81
C GLY A 234 17.20 -27.04 18.00
N ARG A 235 16.06 -26.62 17.43
CA ARG A 235 15.64 -25.21 17.43
C ARG A 235 14.28 -25.02 18.09
N VAL A 236 14.14 -23.89 18.78
CA VAL A 236 12.82 -23.37 19.13
C VAL A 236 12.20 -22.72 17.88
N MET A 237 10.89 -22.94 17.70
CA MET A 237 10.17 -22.66 16.48
C MET A 237 9.21 -21.49 16.65
N PHE A 238 9.26 -20.56 15.72
CA PHE A 238 8.41 -19.40 15.61
C PHE A 238 7.61 -19.49 14.31
N PRO A 239 6.33 -19.90 14.35
CA PRO A 239 5.51 -19.93 13.15
C PRO A 239 5.25 -18.53 12.62
N ILE A 240 5.28 -18.40 11.29
CA ILE A 240 5.01 -17.15 10.59
C ILE A 240 3.64 -17.27 9.93
N TYR A 241 2.74 -16.36 10.27
CA TYR A 241 1.35 -16.41 9.84
C TYR A 241 1.06 -15.44 8.69
N SER A 242 0.16 -15.86 7.80
CA SER A 242 -0.51 -14.95 6.86
C SER A 242 -1.41 -13.96 7.59
N ILE A 243 -1.89 -12.94 6.90
CA ILE A 243 -2.89 -11.99 7.42
C ILE A 243 -4.18 -12.72 7.84
N SER A 244 -4.53 -13.82 7.18
CA SER A 244 -5.69 -14.67 7.51
C SER A 244 -5.44 -15.70 8.63
N GLY A 245 -4.22 -15.80 9.16
CA GLY A 245 -3.87 -16.70 10.26
C GLY A 245 -3.43 -18.10 9.82
N ARG A 246 -3.22 -18.35 8.53
CA ARG A 246 -2.64 -19.63 8.04
C ARG A 246 -1.12 -19.62 8.22
N VAL A 247 -0.53 -20.75 8.55
CA VAL A 247 0.92 -20.89 8.70
C VAL A 247 1.59 -20.90 7.32
N LEU A 248 2.50 -19.96 7.09
CA LEU A 248 3.26 -19.80 5.85
C LEU A 248 4.62 -20.46 5.90
N GLY A 249 5.27 -20.42 7.04
CA GLY A 249 6.61 -20.92 7.26
C GLY A 249 7.06 -20.73 8.71
N PHE A 250 8.35 -20.85 8.94
CA PHE A 250 8.92 -20.83 10.29
C PHE A 250 10.23 -20.05 10.34
N SER A 251 10.50 -19.50 11.52
CA SER A 251 11.81 -19.08 11.96
C SER A 251 12.26 -19.99 13.10
N GLY A 252 13.46 -20.55 13.03
CA GLY A 252 13.99 -21.46 14.04
C GLY A 252 15.26 -20.92 14.68
N ARG A 253 15.27 -20.71 16.00
CA ARG A 253 16.44 -20.26 16.76
C ARG A 253 17.14 -21.43 17.42
N VAL A 254 18.47 -21.57 17.17
CA VAL A 254 19.30 -22.56 17.82
C VAL A 254 19.56 -22.18 19.29
N LEU A 255 19.58 -23.16 20.17
CA LEU A 255 19.85 -22.96 21.62
C LEU A 255 21.27 -23.40 22.00
N SER A 256 21.97 -24.18 21.16
CA SER A 256 23.34 -24.59 21.43
C SER A 256 24.34 -23.44 21.27
N SER A 257 25.39 -23.45 22.08
CA SER A 257 26.47 -22.48 22.02
C SER A 257 27.53 -22.76 20.95
N GLU A 258 27.31 -23.74 20.08
CA GLU A 258 28.23 -24.08 19.00
C GLU A 258 28.35 -22.94 18.00
N LYS A 259 29.55 -22.36 17.91
CA LYS A 259 29.88 -21.17 17.11
C LYS A 259 29.69 -21.32 15.58
N GLN A 260 29.35 -22.50 15.07
CA GLN A 260 29.23 -22.75 13.63
C GLN A 260 27.80 -22.73 13.09
N ALA A 261 26.77 -22.76 13.95
CA ALA A 261 25.39 -22.74 13.50
C ALA A 261 24.81 -21.31 13.47
N ALA A 262 24.13 -20.95 12.37
CA ALA A 262 23.40 -19.68 12.31
C ALA A 262 22.38 -19.58 13.45
N LYS A 263 22.40 -18.45 14.21
CA LYS A 263 21.53 -18.22 15.37
C LYS A 263 20.04 -18.38 14.99
N TYR A 264 19.62 -17.84 13.86
CA TYR A 264 18.29 -17.98 13.29
C TYR A 264 18.38 -18.58 11.88
N VAL A 265 17.45 -19.46 11.56
CA VAL A 265 17.21 -20.02 10.23
C VAL A 265 15.72 -19.85 9.91
N ASN A 266 15.42 -19.30 8.73
CA ASN A 266 14.05 -19.14 8.26
C ASN A 266 13.73 -20.18 7.18
N SER A 267 12.42 -20.42 6.97
CA SER A 267 11.95 -21.13 5.78
C SER A 267 12.49 -20.46 4.52
N PRO A 268 12.82 -21.22 3.46
CA PRO A 268 13.12 -20.63 2.15
C PRO A 268 11.87 -20.03 1.54
N ASP A 269 12.04 -19.15 0.55
CA ASP A 269 10.92 -18.65 -0.22
C ASP A 269 10.23 -19.80 -0.97
N SER A 270 8.90 -19.77 -1.02
CA SER A 270 8.05 -20.79 -1.65
C SER A 270 6.78 -20.14 -2.20
N ASP A 271 5.90 -20.91 -2.83
CA ASP A 271 4.62 -20.41 -3.38
C ASP A 271 3.66 -19.84 -2.31
N ILE A 272 3.88 -20.14 -1.03
CA ILE A 272 3.09 -19.61 0.09
C ILE A 272 3.87 -18.69 1.02
N TYR A 273 5.20 -18.67 0.95
CA TYR A 273 6.06 -17.89 1.84
C TYR A 273 7.06 -17.06 1.06
N ASN A 274 6.99 -15.76 1.19
CA ASN A 274 7.98 -14.82 0.70
C ASN A 274 8.35 -13.85 1.82
N LYS A 275 9.58 -13.92 2.32
CA LYS A 275 10.03 -13.14 3.48
C LYS A 275 10.04 -11.63 3.26
N SER A 276 10.12 -11.17 2.01
CA SER A 276 10.04 -9.73 1.69
C SER A 276 8.62 -9.17 1.73
N HIS A 277 7.59 -10.02 1.78
CA HIS A 277 6.17 -9.65 1.80
C HIS A 277 5.47 -9.99 3.12
N ILE A 278 6.21 -10.33 4.16
CA ILE A 278 5.63 -10.82 5.42
C ILE A 278 6.29 -10.11 6.60
N LEU A 279 5.50 -9.81 7.63
CA LEU A 279 5.95 -9.31 8.92
C LEU A 279 5.58 -10.30 10.01
N TYR A 280 6.54 -10.61 10.90
CA TYR A 280 6.27 -11.44 12.07
C TYR A 280 5.35 -10.69 13.05
N GLY A 281 4.35 -11.39 13.57
CA GLY A 281 3.40 -10.84 14.53
C GLY A 281 2.25 -10.04 13.91
N LEU A 282 2.24 -9.77 12.58
CA LEU A 282 1.22 -8.94 11.95
C LEU A 282 -0.20 -9.52 12.11
N PHE A 283 -0.34 -10.85 12.04
CA PHE A 283 -1.63 -11.50 12.26
C PHE A 283 -2.20 -11.19 13.65
N GLN A 284 -1.38 -11.28 14.69
CA GLN A 284 -1.77 -10.98 16.05
C GLN A 284 -1.98 -9.48 16.27
N ALA A 285 -1.12 -8.65 15.68
CA ALA A 285 -1.06 -7.20 15.91
C ALA A 285 -2.10 -6.38 15.13
N ARG A 286 -2.65 -6.87 14.00
CA ARG A 286 -3.44 -6.08 13.03
C ARG A 286 -4.59 -5.28 13.66
N THR A 287 -5.33 -5.89 14.59
CA THR A 287 -6.47 -5.23 15.26
C THR A 287 -5.98 -4.15 16.22
N ALA A 288 -4.91 -4.44 16.97
CA ALA A 288 -4.31 -3.48 17.90
C ALA A 288 -3.66 -2.31 17.15
N ILE A 289 -3.00 -2.55 16.01
CA ILE A 289 -2.44 -1.50 15.14
C ILE A 289 -3.54 -0.55 14.68
N SER A 290 -4.64 -1.07 14.12
CA SER A 290 -5.75 -0.24 13.64
C SER A 290 -6.42 0.54 14.78
N LYS A 291 -6.63 -0.10 15.93
CA LYS A 291 -7.26 0.52 17.11
C LYS A 291 -6.40 1.64 17.72
N ALA A 292 -5.09 1.40 17.81
CA ALA A 292 -4.13 2.38 18.33
C ALA A 292 -3.75 3.44 17.30
N ASN A 293 -4.07 3.22 16.01
CA ASN A 293 -3.57 3.98 14.87
C ASN A 293 -2.04 4.16 14.92
N LYS A 294 -1.33 3.09 15.28
CA LYS A 294 0.12 3.09 15.51
C LYS A 294 0.67 1.68 15.42
N CYS A 295 1.83 1.52 14.77
CA CYS A 295 2.57 0.27 14.70
C CYS A 295 3.96 0.46 15.31
N TYR A 296 4.35 -0.43 16.23
CA TYR A 296 5.73 -0.55 16.68
C TYR A 296 6.47 -1.56 15.79
N LEU A 297 7.65 -1.16 15.30
CA LEU A 297 8.52 -2.00 14.50
C LEU A 297 9.78 -2.34 15.31
N VAL A 298 10.01 -3.63 15.51
CA VAL A 298 11.17 -4.19 16.25
C VAL A 298 12.02 -5.07 15.34
N GLU A 299 13.20 -5.50 15.79
CA GLU A 299 14.11 -6.31 14.99
C GLU A 299 13.79 -7.81 15.05
N GLY A 300 13.46 -8.34 16.22
CA GLY A 300 13.39 -9.77 16.52
C GLY A 300 12.01 -10.32 16.81
N ASN A 301 11.86 -11.64 16.60
CA ASN A 301 10.61 -12.34 16.88
C ASN A 301 10.29 -12.36 18.39
N ILE A 302 11.32 -12.48 19.23
CA ILE A 302 11.15 -12.48 20.71
C ILE A 302 10.67 -11.10 21.18
N ASP A 303 11.20 -10.01 20.61
CA ASP A 303 10.79 -8.66 20.98
C ASP A 303 9.30 -8.46 20.72
N VAL A 304 8.77 -8.94 19.56
CA VAL A 304 7.34 -8.90 19.26
C VAL A 304 6.53 -9.63 20.34
N ILE A 305 6.96 -10.83 20.72
CA ILE A 305 6.23 -11.65 21.69
C ILE A 305 6.27 -11.01 23.08
N SER A 306 7.42 -10.51 23.50
CA SER A 306 7.64 -9.85 24.79
C SER A 306 6.85 -8.53 24.88
N MET A 307 6.85 -7.73 23.83
CA MET A 307 6.04 -6.52 23.69
C MET A 307 4.54 -6.84 23.81
N HIS A 308 4.09 -7.85 23.05
CA HIS A 308 2.70 -8.30 23.09
C HIS A 308 2.28 -8.75 24.51
N GLN A 309 3.11 -9.56 25.18
CA GLN A 309 2.89 -9.97 26.56
C GLN A 309 2.85 -8.78 27.54
N SER A 310 3.62 -7.74 27.24
CA SER A 310 3.64 -6.50 28.04
C SER A 310 2.48 -5.55 27.73
N GLY A 311 1.47 -5.99 26.94
CA GLY A 311 0.29 -5.20 26.59
C GLY A 311 0.52 -4.20 25.42
N VAL A 312 1.66 -4.29 24.72
CA VAL A 312 1.95 -3.50 23.52
C VAL A 312 1.74 -4.41 22.31
N GLU A 313 0.46 -4.75 22.07
CA GLU A 313 0.05 -5.74 21.06
C GLU A 313 0.23 -5.29 19.60
N ASN A 314 0.36 -3.98 19.37
CA ASN A 314 0.52 -3.38 18.04
C ASN A 314 1.99 -3.39 17.56
N THR A 315 2.71 -4.51 17.78
CA THR A 315 4.13 -4.68 17.48
C THR A 315 4.36 -5.74 16.40
N VAL A 316 5.25 -5.45 15.44
CA VAL A 316 5.66 -6.35 14.34
C VAL A 316 7.17 -6.34 14.15
N ALA A 317 7.71 -7.38 13.50
CA ALA A 317 9.14 -7.44 13.11
C ALA A 317 9.33 -7.86 11.66
N SER A 318 10.48 -7.45 11.08
CA SER A 318 10.92 -7.84 9.74
C SER A 318 11.65 -9.18 9.79
N CYS A 319 11.05 -10.29 9.70
CA CYS A 319 11.55 -11.70 9.70
C CYS A 319 13.04 -11.92 9.38
N GLY A 320 13.99 -11.21 10.02
CA GLY A 320 15.45 -11.38 9.85
C GLY A 320 15.99 -10.90 8.51
N THR A 321 15.33 -9.98 7.86
CA THR A 321 15.79 -9.26 6.66
C THR A 321 15.72 -7.74 6.92
N SER A 322 16.45 -6.95 6.13
CA SER A 322 16.20 -5.51 6.09
C SER A 322 14.74 -5.25 5.70
N LEU A 323 14.13 -4.24 6.29
CA LEU A 323 12.77 -3.83 5.97
C LEU A 323 12.61 -3.57 4.46
N THR A 324 11.52 -4.07 3.86
CA THR A 324 11.23 -3.90 2.43
C THR A 324 10.05 -2.95 2.21
N THR A 325 9.95 -2.44 0.99
CA THR A 325 8.82 -1.58 0.57
C THR A 325 7.48 -2.31 0.70
N GLU A 326 7.44 -3.60 0.36
CA GLU A 326 6.23 -4.42 0.46
C GLU A 326 5.79 -4.61 1.92
N GLN A 327 6.74 -4.81 2.84
CA GLN A 327 6.47 -4.90 4.28
C GLN A 327 5.93 -3.57 4.83
N ILE A 328 6.47 -2.44 4.37
CA ILE A 328 5.98 -1.10 4.74
C ILE A 328 4.54 -0.90 4.25
N ARG A 329 4.24 -1.28 3.01
CA ARG A 329 2.89 -1.22 2.45
C ARG A 329 1.90 -2.10 3.21
N LEU A 330 2.34 -3.24 3.77
CA LEU A 330 1.50 -4.04 4.66
C LEU A 330 1.13 -3.28 5.95
N ILE A 331 2.08 -2.60 6.59
CA ILE A 331 1.79 -1.77 7.77
C ILE A 331 0.86 -0.62 7.40
N LYS A 332 1.13 0.04 6.27
CA LYS A 332 0.38 1.21 5.79
C LYS A 332 -1.12 0.92 5.58
N ARG A 333 -1.50 -0.32 5.30
CA ARG A 333 -2.90 -0.74 5.21
C ARG A 333 -3.67 -0.54 6.52
N TYR A 334 -2.98 -0.57 7.65
CA TYR A 334 -3.57 -0.48 8.99
C TYR A 334 -3.35 0.89 9.65
N THR A 335 -2.20 1.51 9.42
CA THR A 335 -1.84 2.83 9.98
C THR A 335 -0.71 3.49 9.20
N PRO A 336 -0.72 4.81 9.01
CA PRO A 336 0.42 5.56 8.50
C PRO A 336 1.50 5.82 9.57
N ASN A 337 1.24 5.53 10.86
CA ASN A 337 2.11 5.92 11.97
C ASN A 337 2.95 4.73 12.42
N VAL A 338 4.28 4.84 12.31
CA VAL A 338 5.24 3.81 12.73
C VAL A 338 6.21 4.38 13.75
N THR A 339 6.40 3.65 14.84
CA THR A 339 7.46 3.91 15.81
C THR A 339 8.48 2.79 15.74
N VAL A 340 9.70 3.09 15.33
CA VAL A 340 10.78 2.11 15.24
C VAL A 340 11.51 2.05 16.57
N LEU A 341 11.64 0.85 17.11
CA LEU A 341 12.35 0.59 18.36
C LEU A 341 13.74 0.06 18.03
N TYR A 342 14.75 0.70 18.58
CA TYR A 342 16.15 0.41 18.29
C TYR A 342 16.87 -0.17 19.49
N ASP A 343 17.67 -1.18 19.23
CA ASP A 343 18.67 -1.65 20.17
C ASP A 343 19.73 -0.54 20.35
N GLY A 344 20.22 -0.34 21.56
CA GLY A 344 21.16 0.74 21.91
C GLY A 344 22.55 0.59 21.30
N ASP A 345 22.78 -0.26 20.29
CA ASP A 345 24.07 -0.49 19.68
C ASP A 345 24.26 0.27 18.35
N SER A 346 25.52 0.47 17.94
CA SER A 346 25.87 1.22 16.73
C SER A 346 25.46 0.53 15.42
N ALA A 347 25.22 -0.78 15.44
CA ALA A 347 24.80 -1.55 14.27
C ALA A 347 23.28 -1.43 14.06
N GLY A 348 22.50 -1.49 15.14
CA GLY A 348 21.08 -1.23 15.17
C GLY A 348 20.74 0.16 14.64
N ILE A 349 21.47 1.21 15.11
CA ILE A 349 21.27 2.59 14.63
C ILE A 349 21.46 2.71 13.10
N LYS A 350 22.48 2.05 12.52
CA LYS A 350 22.71 2.09 11.06
C LYS A 350 21.65 1.32 10.25
N ALA A 351 21.20 0.19 10.76
CA ALA A 351 20.12 -0.58 10.14
C ALA A 351 18.81 0.23 10.14
N ALA A 352 18.56 0.87 11.23
CA ALA A 352 17.45 1.77 11.47
C ALA A 352 17.39 2.95 10.52
N LEU A 353 18.51 3.64 10.32
CA LEU A 353 18.61 4.76 9.38
C LEU A 353 18.18 4.39 7.95
N ARG A 354 18.48 3.16 7.50
CA ARG A 354 18.03 2.67 6.18
C ARG A 354 16.52 2.39 6.15
N ALA A 355 16.00 1.72 7.19
CA ALA A 355 14.58 1.40 7.29
C ALA A 355 13.71 2.66 7.29
N VAL A 356 14.14 3.69 8.02
CA VAL A 356 13.41 4.96 8.11
C VAL A 356 13.36 5.71 6.79
N ASN A 357 14.43 5.72 6.01
CA ASN A 357 14.41 6.34 4.68
C ASN A 357 13.35 5.70 3.77
N LEU A 358 13.20 4.37 3.84
CA LEU A 358 12.16 3.65 3.10
C LEU A 358 10.76 3.99 3.62
N LEU A 359 10.59 4.10 4.94
CA LEU A 359 9.32 4.48 5.57
C LEU A 359 8.88 5.88 5.13
N PHE A 360 9.78 6.87 5.13
CA PHE A 360 9.47 8.21 4.64
C PHE A 360 9.15 8.23 3.14
N ALA A 361 9.90 7.48 2.31
CA ALA A 361 9.65 7.39 0.88
C ALA A 361 8.24 6.82 0.57
N GLU A 362 7.74 5.91 1.41
CA GLU A 362 6.37 5.38 1.32
C GLU A 362 5.32 6.28 2.02
N GLY A 363 5.70 7.46 2.51
CA GLY A 363 4.78 8.43 3.12
C GLY A 363 4.27 8.02 4.50
N MET A 364 5.11 7.37 5.30
CA MET A 364 4.80 7.03 6.69
C MET A 364 5.25 8.14 7.64
N HIS A 365 4.51 8.34 8.73
CA HIS A 365 4.94 9.19 9.85
C HIS A 365 5.81 8.38 10.79
N VAL A 366 7.09 8.74 10.90
CA VAL A 366 8.08 7.90 11.60
C VAL A 366 8.52 8.55 12.90
N ARG A 367 8.37 7.79 13.98
CA ARG A 367 8.96 8.07 15.29
C ARG A 367 9.96 7.00 15.66
N CYS A 368 10.74 7.26 16.68
CA CYS A 368 11.70 6.29 17.21
C CYS A 368 11.73 6.31 18.75
N VAL A 369 12.13 5.17 19.29
CA VAL A 369 12.52 5.04 20.69
C VAL A 369 13.89 4.34 20.71
N LEU A 370 14.85 4.92 21.39
CA LEU A 370 16.14 4.32 21.63
C LEU A 370 16.12 3.72 23.04
N PHE A 371 16.43 2.44 23.15
CA PHE A 371 16.64 1.80 24.43
C PHE A 371 18.02 2.16 25.03
N PRO A 372 18.19 2.11 26.35
CA PRO A 372 19.49 2.30 26.98
C PRO A 372 20.54 1.32 26.47
N ASP A 373 21.84 1.69 26.58
CA ASP A 373 22.95 0.87 26.10
C ASP A 373 22.87 -0.60 26.57
N GLY A 374 22.85 -1.52 25.59
CA GLY A 374 22.79 -2.96 25.82
C GLY A 374 21.40 -3.53 26.13
N GLU A 375 20.36 -2.73 26.08
CA GLU A 375 18.97 -3.18 26.26
C GLU A 375 18.25 -3.21 24.89
N ASP A 376 17.38 -4.22 24.74
CA ASP A 376 16.38 -4.35 23.69
C ASP A 376 14.98 -4.36 24.33
N PRO A 377 13.88 -4.33 23.57
CA PRO A 377 12.53 -4.38 24.13
C PRO A 377 12.28 -5.58 25.06
N ASP A 378 12.84 -6.77 24.73
CA ASP A 378 12.70 -7.99 25.50
C ASP A 378 13.45 -7.88 26.85
N SER A 379 14.73 -7.51 26.84
CA SER A 379 15.54 -7.37 28.04
C SER A 379 15.02 -6.28 28.98
N TYR A 380 14.54 -5.15 28.40
CA TYR A 380 13.95 -4.07 29.16
C TYR A 380 12.67 -4.50 29.87
N ALA A 381 11.77 -5.22 29.16
CA ALA A 381 10.54 -5.76 29.74
C ALA A 381 10.83 -6.75 30.87
N GLN A 382 11.82 -7.64 30.71
CA GLN A 382 12.23 -8.60 31.71
C GLN A 382 12.79 -7.93 32.98
N LYS A 383 13.58 -6.88 32.83
CA LYS A 383 14.29 -6.20 33.88
C LYS A 383 13.41 -5.25 34.69
N TYR A 384 12.55 -4.52 34.02
CA TYR A 384 11.79 -3.42 34.66
C TYR A 384 10.27 -3.68 34.67
N GLY A 385 9.79 -4.69 33.96
CA GLY A 385 8.37 -5.08 33.93
C GLY A 385 7.53 -4.31 32.88
N SER A 386 6.34 -4.82 32.63
CA SER A 386 5.46 -4.35 31.57
C SER A 386 5.02 -2.89 31.71
N THR A 387 4.71 -2.44 32.95
CA THR A 387 4.30 -1.04 33.19
C THR A 387 5.43 -0.06 32.89
N ALA A 388 6.65 -0.37 33.34
CA ALA A 388 7.81 0.48 33.12
C ALA A 388 8.15 0.54 31.60
N LEU A 389 7.98 -0.56 30.86
CA LEU A 389 8.14 -0.56 29.41
C LEU A 389 7.13 0.37 28.74
N GLN A 390 5.86 0.28 29.09
CA GLN A 390 4.82 1.14 28.50
C GLN A 390 5.07 2.63 28.82
N GLU A 391 5.44 2.97 30.05
CA GLU A 391 5.81 4.33 30.46
C GLU A 391 7.06 4.83 29.72
N TYR A 392 8.06 3.96 29.55
CA TYR A 392 9.27 4.28 28.80
C TYR A 392 8.95 4.61 27.36
N LEU A 393 8.18 3.77 26.67
CA LEU A 393 7.75 4.00 25.28
C LEU A 393 6.99 5.32 25.15
N ALA A 394 6.09 5.63 26.09
CA ALA A 394 5.29 6.86 26.03
C ALA A 394 6.12 8.12 26.28
N SER A 395 7.17 8.05 27.12
CA SER A 395 7.98 9.21 27.52
C SER A 395 9.21 9.46 26.64
N HIS A 396 9.70 8.43 25.91
CA HIS A 396 10.94 8.52 25.11
C HIS A 396 10.67 8.42 23.60
N GLU A 397 9.44 8.52 23.18
CA GLU A 397 9.09 8.55 21.78
C GLU A 397 9.42 9.91 21.16
N ASP A 398 10.45 9.96 20.33
CA ASP A 398 10.92 11.16 19.65
C ASP A 398 10.61 11.12 18.14
N ASN A 399 10.52 12.31 17.54
CA ASN A 399 10.50 12.40 16.09
C ASN A 399 11.86 11.97 15.53
N PHE A 400 11.82 11.08 14.51
CA PHE A 400 13.07 10.51 14.00
C PHE A 400 14.04 11.54 13.41
N VAL A 401 13.56 12.55 12.68
CA VAL A 401 14.43 13.58 12.07
C VAL A 401 15.19 14.33 13.14
N ILE A 402 14.49 14.73 14.20
CA ILE A 402 15.07 15.47 15.34
C ILE A 402 16.03 14.57 16.14
N PHE A 403 15.62 13.33 16.38
CA PHE A 403 16.46 12.32 17.04
C PHE A 403 17.76 12.10 16.28
N LYS A 404 17.68 11.81 14.96
CA LYS A 404 18.85 11.60 14.09
C LYS A 404 19.79 12.81 14.14
N THR A 405 19.24 14.01 14.00
CA THR A 405 20.03 15.25 14.02
C THR A 405 20.73 15.43 15.35
N ARG A 406 20.07 15.16 16.47
CA ARG A 406 20.65 15.26 17.81
C ARG A 406 21.80 14.26 18.03
N VAL A 407 21.57 12.98 17.69
CA VAL A 407 22.59 11.91 17.83
C VAL A 407 23.85 12.21 16.99
N LEU A 408 23.66 12.67 15.77
CA LEU A 408 24.78 12.99 14.90
C LEU A 408 25.51 14.29 15.31
N LEU A 409 24.78 15.25 15.88
CA LEU A 409 25.35 16.53 16.34
C LEU A 409 26.30 16.33 17.53
N ASP A 410 26.01 15.42 18.45
CA ASP A 410 26.86 15.17 19.64
C ASP A 410 28.29 14.69 19.26
N GLY A 411 28.43 14.04 18.09
CA GLY A 411 29.73 13.60 17.58
C GLY A 411 30.52 14.65 16.79
N VAL A 412 29.97 15.88 16.55
CA VAL A 412 30.48 16.79 15.51
C VAL A 412 30.56 18.27 15.95
N LYS A 413 30.30 18.57 17.22
CA LYS A 413 30.11 19.95 17.74
C LYS A 413 31.21 20.95 17.39
N ASP A 414 32.46 20.52 17.19
CA ASP A 414 33.63 21.39 17.03
C ASP A 414 34.22 21.38 15.59
N ASP A 415 33.62 20.64 14.64
CA ASP A 415 34.16 20.56 13.26
C ASP A 415 33.17 21.16 12.26
N PRO A 416 33.45 22.34 11.67
CA PRO A 416 32.57 23.00 10.72
C PRO A 416 32.27 22.15 9.44
N ILE A 417 33.26 21.37 8.99
CA ILE A 417 33.10 20.54 7.77
C ILE A 417 32.13 19.43 8.03
N ARG A 418 32.30 18.69 9.14
CA ARG A 418 31.37 17.63 9.55
C ARG A 418 29.98 18.17 9.89
N LYS A 419 29.90 19.38 10.48
CA LYS A 419 28.60 20.04 10.72
C LYS A 419 27.87 20.32 9.40
N ALA A 420 28.59 20.74 8.35
CA ALA A 420 27.99 20.95 7.02
C ALA A 420 27.54 19.64 6.37
N GLU A 421 28.30 18.55 6.55
CA GLU A 421 27.89 17.21 6.10
C GLU A 421 26.61 16.73 6.83
N LEU A 422 26.55 16.94 8.15
CA LEU A 422 25.37 16.62 8.96
C LEU A 422 24.12 17.40 8.50
N VAL A 423 24.28 18.71 8.27
CA VAL A 423 23.21 19.55 7.72
C VAL A 423 22.67 18.96 6.43
N LYS A 424 23.55 18.58 5.51
CA LYS A 424 23.19 18.00 4.22
C LYS A 424 22.46 16.66 4.37
N GLU A 425 22.95 15.78 5.25
CA GLU A 425 22.31 14.50 5.54
C GLU A 425 20.94 14.65 6.19
N THR A 426 20.76 15.65 7.06
CA THR A 426 19.47 16.00 7.66
C THR A 426 18.48 16.48 6.59
N ILE A 427 18.92 17.37 5.70
CA ILE A 427 18.12 17.88 4.58
C ILE A 427 17.72 16.74 3.62
N ASP A 428 18.65 15.85 3.29
CA ASP A 428 18.35 14.68 2.44
C ASP A 428 17.27 13.78 3.08
N THR A 429 17.25 13.66 4.41
CA THR A 429 16.21 12.92 5.14
C THR A 429 14.86 13.66 5.11
N ILE A 430 14.85 14.97 5.37
CA ILE A 430 13.63 15.80 5.32
C ILE A 430 13.03 15.82 3.91
N ALA A 431 13.86 15.77 2.87
CA ALA A 431 13.43 15.76 1.47
C ALA A 431 12.62 14.50 1.08
N LEU A 432 12.73 13.41 1.86
CA LEU A 432 11.96 12.18 1.67
C LEU A 432 10.53 12.29 2.23
N VAL A 433 10.26 13.22 3.15
CA VAL A 433 8.93 13.44 3.73
C VAL A 433 8.01 14.01 2.65
N PRO A 434 6.85 13.39 2.32
CA PRO A 434 6.00 13.88 1.23
C PRO A 434 5.28 15.19 1.55
N ASP A 435 4.83 15.37 2.80
CA ASP A 435 4.04 16.51 3.24
C ASP A 435 4.87 17.79 3.36
N LEU A 436 4.40 18.87 2.74
CA LEU A 436 5.10 20.16 2.74
C LEU A 436 5.08 20.83 4.12
N ILE A 437 3.98 20.69 4.86
CA ILE A 437 3.82 21.32 6.17
C ILE A 437 4.76 20.65 7.18
N GLU A 438 4.80 19.31 7.17
CA GLU A 438 5.72 18.55 7.99
C GLU A 438 7.18 18.90 7.67
N ARG A 439 7.54 19.01 6.40
CA ARG A 439 8.89 19.45 5.99
C ARG A 439 9.27 20.82 6.55
N THR A 440 8.33 21.78 6.49
CA THR A 440 8.56 23.12 7.01
C THR A 440 8.78 23.10 8.52
N GLU A 441 7.98 22.34 9.25
CA GLU A 441 8.12 22.19 10.68
C GLU A 441 9.46 21.52 11.07
N TYR A 442 9.89 20.49 10.33
CA TYR A 442 11.22 19.87 10.54
C TYR A 442 12.36 20.82 10.27
N ILE A 443 12.27 21.67 9.24
CA ILE A 443 13.29 22.69 8.95
C ILE A 443 13.40 23.68 10.10
N ALA A 444 12.28 24.20 10.63
CA ALA A 444 12.30 25.14 11.75
C ALA A 444 12.93 24.52 13.01
N GLN A 445 12.57 23.25 13.34
CA GLN A 445 13.14 22.56 14.49
C GLN A 445 14.63 22.25 14.31
N CYS A 446 15.04 21.79 13.10
CA CYS A 446 16.44 21.49 12.79
C CYS A 446 17.30 22.77 12.73
N ALA A 447 16.77 23.89 12.25
CA ALA A 447 17.46 25.18 12.24
C ALA A 447 17.88 25.59 13.65
N ASN A 448 16.97 25.50 14.60
CA ASN A 448 17.24 25.77 16.01
C ASN A 448 18.28 24.79 16.61
N LEU A 449 18.17 23.50 16.28
CA LEU A 449 19.06 22.47 16.83
C LEU A 449 20.49 22.56 16.29
N LEU A 450 20.62 22.87 15.00
CA LEU A 450 21.89 22.97 14.29
C LEU A 450 22.54 24.36 14.38
N ASP A 451 21.84 25.33 14.93
CA ASP A 451 22.26 26.75 14.95
C ASP A 451 22.64 27.23 13.52
N VAL A 452 21.67 27.09 12.59
CA VAL A 452 21.81 27.49 11.19
C VAL A 452 20.54 28.28 10.80
N PRO A 453 20.65 29.34 9.99
CA PRO A 453 19.48 30.08 9.54
C PRO A 453 18.46 29.20 8.80
N GLU A 454 17.19 29.32 9.15
CA GLU A 454 16.09 28.53 8.56
C GLU A 454 16.02 28.69 7.04
N GLU A 455 16.23 29.92 6.55
CA GLU A 455 16.24 30.24 5.11
C GLU A 455 17.32 29.48 4.34
N ALA A 456 18.49 29.26 4.94
CA ALA A 456 19.57 28.48 4.32
C ALA A 456 19.17 26.98 4.19
N LEU A 457 18.56 26.40 5.23
CA LEU A 457 18.07 25.03 5.21
C LEU A 457 16.92 24.85 4.20
N ALA A 458 15.97 25.79 4.17
CA ALA A 458 14.83 25.77 3.23
C ALA A 458 15.30 25.87 1.77
N SER A 459 16.29 26.73 1.48
CA SER A 459 16.90 26.85 0.15
C SER A 459 17.55 25.54 -0.29
N GLU A 460 18.32 24.89 0.58
CA GLU A 460 19.01 23.64 0.25
C GLU A 460 18.02 22.47 0.15
N LEU A 461 16.97 22.45 0.98
CA LEU A 461 15.86 21.49 0.86
C LEU A 461 15.20 21.58 -0.51
N SER A 462 14.87 22.79 -0.98
CA SER A 462 14.26 23.00 -2.29
C SER A 462 15.11 22.45 -3.43
N LYS A 463 16.42 22.64 -3.38
CA LYS A 463 17.37 22.08 -4.36
C LYS A 463 17.39 20.54 -4.30
N THR A 464 17.40 19.97 -3.10
CA THR A 464 17.43 18.51 -2.90
C THR A 464 16.15 17.85 -3.38
N VAL A 465 14.97 18.41 -3.05
CA VAL A 465 13.67 17.91 -3.52
C VAL A 465 13.61 17.94 -5.05
N ASN A 466 14.05 19.03 -5.68
CA ASN A 466 14.07 19.14 -7.15
C ASN A 466 15.04 18.12 -7.78
N ARG A 467 16.21 17.93 -7.20
CA ARG A 467 17.19 16.91 -7.65
C ARG A 467 16.60 15.48 -7.55
N ASN A 468 15.93 15.16 -6.44
CA ASN A 468 15.30 13.84 -6.26
C ASN A 468 14.16 13.61 -7.25
N ARG A 469 13.35 14.64 -7.56
CA ARG A 469 12.32 14.57 -8.60
C ARG A 469 12.89 14.28 -10.00
N LEU A 470 14.00 14.94 -10.36
CA LEU A 470 14.66 14.70 -11.65
C LEU A 470 15.22 13.29 -11.75
N LYS A 471 15.85 12.76 -10.69
CA LYS A 471 16.33 11.36 -10.65
C LYS A 471 15.22 10.34 -10.82
N ASN A 472 14.11 10.52 -10.10
CA ASN A 472 12.95 9.62 -10.22
C ASN A 472 12.35 9.66 -11.63
N TYR A 473 12.39 10.81 -12.32
CA TYR A 473 11.94 10.94 -13.71
C TYR A 473 12.87 10.21 -14.68
N GLU A 474 14.19 10.28 -14.47
CA GLU A 474 15.20 9.58 -15.28
C GLU A 474 15.13 8.06 -15.08
N GLU A 475 14.88 7.57 -13.86
CA GLU A 475 14.75 6.15 -13.55
C GLU A 475 13.45 5.54 -14.11
N GLN A 476 12.36 6.29 -14.16
CA GLN A 476 11.11 5.85 -14.79
C GLN A 476 11.23 5.77 -16.31
N THR A 477 11.95 6.70 -16.96
CA THR A 477 12.20 6.68 -18.41
C THR A 477 13.19 5.60 -18.84
N THR A 478 14.10 5.17 -17.97
CA THR A 478 15.06 4.09 -18.28
C THR A 478 14.50 2.69 -18.07
N SER A 479 13.45 2.54 -17.26
CA SER A 479 12.78 1.24 -17.05
C SER A 479 11.85 0.83 -18.21
N GLU A 480 11.38 1.79 -19.02
CA GLU A 480 10.54 1.50 -20.19
C GLU A 480 11.35 1.18 -21.46
N THR A 481 12.67 1.42 -21.47
CA THR A 481 13.53 1.20 -22.66
C THR A 481 14.48 0.01 -22.59
N SER A 482 14.41 -0.84 -21.57
CA SER A 482 15.30 -2.01 -21.43
C SER A 482 14.67 -3.36 -21.79
N SER A 483 13.99 -3.44 -22.97
CA SER A 483 13.81 -4.69 -23.69
C SER A 483 14.21 -4.45 -25.15
N ASP A 484 15.46 -4.33 -25.43
CA ASP A 484 16.20 -4.92 -26.53
C ASP A 484 17.61 -4.30 -26.70
N SER A 485 18.53 -5.22 -27.02
CA SER A 485 19.87 -4.99 -27.57
C SER A 485 21.02 -4.66 -26.61
N ARG A 486 21.85 -5.69 -26.50
CA ARG A 486 23.27 -5.66 -26.05
C ARG A 486 24.14 -4.90 -27.06
N ASP A 487 25.19 -4.36 -26.48
CA ASP A 487 26.50 -3.96 -27.04
C ASP A 487 26.73 -2.48 -27.33
N SER A 488 27.62 -1.98 -26.52
CA SER A 488 28.90 -1.32 -26.84
C SER A 488 29.25 -0.14 -25.93
N LYS A 489 30.47 -0.29 -25.42
CA LYS A 489 31.23 0.62 -24.53
C LYS A 489 31.57 1.97 -25.19
N ALA A 490 31.57 3.06 -24.42
CA ALA A 490 32.75 3.81 -24.02
C ALA A 490 32.40 5.19 -23.40
N PRO A 491 33.24 5.74 -22.51
CA PRO A 491 32.91 6.82 -21.60
C PRO A 491 33.38 8.20 -22.11
N ARG A 492 32.70 9.27 -21.70
CA ARG A 492 33.30 10.61 -21.65
C ARG A 492 32.80 11.46 -20.48
N ALA A 493 33.75 12.15 -19.90
CA ALA A 493 33.73 12.96 -18.73
C ALA A 493 33.16 14.38 -18.94
N PRO A 494 33.11 15.22 -17.89
CA PRO A 494 32.06 16.21 -17.63
C PRO A 494 32.43 17.60 -18.17
N SER A 495 31.43 18.43 -18.35
CA SER A 495 31.62 19.87 -18.46
C SER A 495 30.58 20.62 -17.64
N ASP A 496 31.11 21.43 -16.76
CA ASP A 496 30.46 22.50 -16.00
C ASP A 496 29.74 23.49 -16.91
N SER A 497 28.57 23.92 -16.47
CA SER A 497 28.22 25.35 -16.56
C SER A 497 27.00 25.68 -15.72
N LYS A 498 27.19 26.73 -14.95
CA LYS A 498 26.25 27.46 -14.09
C LYS A 498 25.13 28.13 -14.88
N ASP A 499 24.02 28.27 -14.28
CA ASP A 499 23.27 29.45 -13.83
C ASP A 499 21.77 29.29 -13.90
N SER A 500 21.22 29.34 -12.74
CA SER A 500 20.11 30.12 -12.17
C SER A 500 18.78 30.33 -12.89
N SER A 501 17.77 29.96 -12.16
CA SER A 501 16.47 30.58 -11.82
C SER A 501 15.21 29.97 -12.44
N PRO A 502 14.02 30.28 -11.88
CA PRO A 502 13.49 29.70 -10.65
C PRO A 502 12.25 28.81 -10.85
N SER A 503 12.06 27.93 -9.87
CA SER A 503 10.80 27.33 -9.43
C SER A 503 9.59 27.28 -10.38
N SER A 504 9.18 26.08 -10.70
CA SER A 504 7.75 25.77 -10.78
C SER A 504 7.48 24.55 -9.92
N VAL A 505 6.76 24.80 -8.85
CA VAL A 505 6.00 23.78 -8.11
C VAL A 505 5.23 22.99 -9.16
N ALA A 506 5.35 21.64 -9.20
CA ALA A 506 4.43 20.83 -9.99
C ALA A 506 3.03 21.08 -9.43
N PRO A 507 2.09 21.61 -10.22
CA PRO A 507 0.76 21.89 -9.72
C PRO A 507 0.08 20.57 -9.35
N ALA A 508 -0.68 20.60 -8.25
CA ALA A 508 -1.75 19.63 -8.04
C ALA A 508 -2.58 19.54 -9.34
N PRO A 509 -3.18 18.37 -9.68
CA PRO A 509 -3.98 18.21 -10.88
C PRO A 509 -4.88 19.44 -11.02
N GLN A 510 -4.78 20.10 -12.17
CA GLN A 510 -5.39 21.41 -12.35
C GLN A 510 -6.90 21.26 -12.15
N ALA A 511 -7.52 22.21 -11.49
CA ALA A 511 -8.95 22.13 -11.19
C ALA A 511 -9.80 21.89 -12.45
N CYS A 512 -9.37 22.43 -13.60
CA CYS A 512 -10.03 22.21 -14.89
C CYS A 512 -9.91 20.77 -15.42
N GLU A 513 -8.77 20.10 -15.22
CA GLU A 513 -8.59 18.68 -15.58
C GLU A 513 -9.51 17.79 -14.77
N ARG A 514 -9.52 17.99 -13.46
CA ARG A 514 -10.38 17.20 -12.55
C ARG A 514 -11.85 17.40 -12.86
N HIS A 515 -12.26 18.62 -13.19
CA HIS A 515 -13.66 18.92 -13.50
C HIS A 515 -14.11 18.26 -14.81
N LEU A 516 -13.29 18.26 -15.85
CA LEU A 516 -13.57 17.52 -17.10
C LEU A 516 -13.70 16.01 -16.87
N ILE A 517 -12.80 15.42 -16.08
CA ILE A 517 -12.89 13.99 -15.73
C ILE A 517 -14.11 13.72 -14.85
N GLN A 518 -14.48 14.64 -13.96
CA GLN A 518 -15.71 14.52 -13.17
C GLN A 518 -16.97 14.54 -14.06
N LEU A 519 -17.00 15.38 -15.11
CA LEU A 519 -18.09 15.38 -16.08
C LEU A 519 -18.15 14.07 -16.87
N LEU A 520 -17.01 13.52 -17.30
CA LEU A 520 -16.94 12.20 -17.95
C LEU A 520 -17.50 11.09 -17.05
N LEU A 521 -17.09 11.05 -15.80
CA LEU A 521 -17.46 9.97 -14.86
C LEU A 521 -18.92 10.07 -14.38
N ASN A 522 -19.48 11.28 -14.26
CA ASN A 522 -20.80 11.49 -13.69
C ASN A 522 -21.91 11.66 -14.71
N HIS A 523 -21.58 12.15 -15.90
CA HIS A 523 -22.54 12.55 -16.94
C HIS A 523 -22.14 12.10 -18.35
N GLY A 524 -21.10 11.25 -18.48
CA GLY A 524 -20.55 10.84 -19.78
C GLY A 524 -21.55 10.17 -20.71
N ASP A 525 -22.53 9.47 -20.18
CA ASP A 525 -23.61 8.79 -20.90
C ASP A 525 -24.80 9.69 -21.24
N GLN A 526 -24.90 10.88 -20.63
CA GLN A 526 -26.00 11.80 -20.84
C GLN A 526 -25.95 12.39 -22.26
N THR A 527 -27.13 12.44 -22.88
CA THR A 527 -27.31 12.92 -24.26
C THR A 527 -27.69 14.40 -24.26
N LEU A 528 -26.98 15.17 -25.05
CA LEU A 528 -27.23 16.58 -25.31
C LEU A 528 -27.68 16.78 -26.74
N THR A 529 -28.57 17.75 -26.97
CA THR A 529 -29.05 18.13 -28.30
C THR A 529 -28.63 19.57 -28.60
N GLN A 530 -27.98 19.77 -29.75
CA GLN A 530 -27.60 21.10 -30.21
C GLN A 530 -28.19 21.34 -31.61
N THR A 531 -28.84 22.51 -31.77
CA THR A 531 -29.33 22.93 -33.07
C THR A 531 -28.27 23.81 -33.73
N LEU A 532 -27.73 23.33 -34.83
CA LEU A 532 -26.79 24.08 -35.70
C LEU A 532 -27.52 24.49 -36.97
N THR A 533 -27.34 25.74 -37.41
CA THR A 533 -27.82 26.20 -38.71
C THR A 533 -26.80 25.84 -39.74
N ALA A 534 -27.14 24.93 -40.65
CA ALA A 534 -26.29 24.57 -41.79
C ALA A 534 -26.11 25.74 -42.77
N ASP A 535 -25.14 25.65 -43.69
CA ASP A 535 -24.82 26.72 -44.64
C ASP A 535 -26.01 27.05 -45.57
N ASP A 536 -27.00 26.17 -45.65
CA ASP A 536 -28.25 26.35 -46.37
C ASP A 536 -29.36 27.10 -45.58
N GLY A 537 -29.06 27.46 -44.34
CA GLY A 537 -29.97 28.17 -43.46
C GLY A 537 -31.02 27.30 -42.77
N ILE A 538 -30.94 25.97 -42.92
CA ILE A 538 -31.87 25.00 -42.27
C ILE A 538 -31.32 24.59 -40.93
N PRO A 539 -32.08 24.76 -39.81
CA PRO A 539 -31.64 24.26 -38.50
C PRO A 539 -31.65 22.73 -38.48
N GLN A 540 -30.51 22.13 -38.19
CA GLN A 540 -30.37 20.69 -37.97
C GLN A 540 -30.07 20.41 -36.51
N GLU A 541 -30.76 19.42 -35.94
CA GLU A 541 -30.54 18.96 -34.59
C GLU A 541 -29.49 17.83 -34.57
N TYR A 542 -28.43 18.05 -33.82
CA TYR A 542 -27.39 17.06 -33.59
C TYR A 542 -27.47 16.58 -32.16
N THR A 543 -27.51 15.27 -31.98
CA THR A 543 -27.56 14.61 -30.67
C THR A 543 -26.24 13.88 -30.42
N TYR A 544 -25.62 14.14 -29.29
CA TYR A 544 -24.35 13.56 -28.90
C TYR A 544 -24.28 13.35 -27.38
N THR A 545 -23.45 12.44 -26.90
CA THR A 545 -23.22 12.26 -25.44
C THR A 545 -22.14 13.22 -24.94
N VAL A 546 -22.17 13.52 -23.63
CA VAL A 546 -21.12 14.33 -22.99
C VAL A 546 -19.73 13.74 -23.24
N ALA A 547 -19.59 12.40 -23.16
CA ALA A 547 -18.33 11.71 -23.45
C ALA A 547 -17.89 11.92 -24.91
N GLN A 548 -18.82 11.82 -25.87
CA GLN A 548 -18.50 12.07 -27.29
C GLN A 548 -18.03 13.52 -27.50
N ALA A 549 -18.67 14.50 -26.87
CA ALA A 549 -18.26 15.89 -26.98
C ALA A 549 -16.85 16.13 -26.48
N ILE A 550 -16.54 15.67 -25.25
CA ILE A 550 -15.21 15.87 -24.65
C ILE A 550 -14.14 15.13 -25.45
N VAL A 551 -14.37 13.86 -25.79
CA VAL A 551 -13.36 13.03 -26.45
C VAL A 551 -13.08 13.54 -27.87
N SER A 552 -14.12 13.81 -28.67
CA SER A 552 -13.91 14.29 -30.04
C SER A 552 -13.24 15.66 -30.13
N ASP A 553 -13.57 16.57 -29.19
CA ASP A 553 -13.02 17.91 -29.16
C ASP A 553 -11.55 17.93 -28.72
N LEU A 554 -11.20 17.17 -27.69
CA LEU A 554 -9.81 17.10 -27.19
C LEU A 554 -8.89 16.29 -28.13
N GLN A 555 -9.39 15.20 -28.73
CA GLN A 555 -8.63 14.43 -29.73
C GLN A 555 -8.42 15.21 -31.01
N GLY A 556 -9.42 16.00 -31.47
CA GLY A 556 -9.31 16.86 -32.64
C GLY A 556 -8.20 17.91 -32.53
N ASP A 557 -7.93 18.38 -31.31
CA ASP A 557 -6.88 19.36 -31.02
C ASP A 557 -5.57 18.73 -30.48
N GLU A 558 -5.48 17.40 -30.47
CA GLU A 558 -4.33 16.62 -29.96
C GLU A 558 -3.91 17.04 -28.52
N LEU A 559 -4.90 17.25 -27.64
CA LEU A 559 -4.67 17.67 -26.26
C LEU A 559 -4.60 16.48 -25.32
N CYS A 560 -3.66 16.55 -24.37
CA CYS A 560 -3.45 15.55 -23.34
C CYS A 560 -3.57 16.17 -21.95
N PHE A 561 -3.96 15.34 -20.98
CA PHE A 561 -3.98 15.73 -19.57
C PHE A 561 -2.57 15.71 -18.99
N SER A 562 -2.26 16.63 -18.11
CA SER A 562 -0.97 16.65 -17.39
C SER A 562 -0.93 15.64 -16.25
N ASP A 563 -2.09 15.32 -15.66
CA ASP A 563 -2.21 14.30 -14.61
C ASP A 563 -2.35 12.90 -15.23
N PRO A 564 -1.46 11.95 -14.88
CA PRO A 564 -1.51 10.59 -15.43
C PRO A 564 -2.81 9.84 -15.12
N LEU A 565 -3.45 10.08 -13.97
CA LEU A 565 -4.70 9.43 -13.61
C LEU A 565 -5.86 9.99 -14.46
N CYS A 566 -5.89 11.31 -14.67
CA CYS A 566 -6.83 11.96 -15.57
C CYS A 566 -6.67 11.42 -17.01
N GLN A 567 -5.43 11.31 -17.48
CA GLN A 567 -5.14 10.81 -18.85
C GLN A 567 -5.59 9.35 -19.01
N ARG A 568 -5.40 8.49 -18.02
CA ARG A 568 -5.83 7.09 -18.06
C ARG A 568 -7.34 6.95 -18.13
N ILE A 569 -8.08 7.74 -17.34
CA ILE A 569 -9.55 7.76 -17.41
C ILE A 569 -10.00 8.23 -18.78
N PHE A 570 -9.43 9.31 -19.30
CA PHE A 570 -9.75 9.83 -20.63
C PHE A 570 -9.49 8.80 -21.74
N ASN A 571 -8.36 8.12 -21.71
CA ASN A 571 -8.00 7.08 -22.68
C ASN A 571 -9.02 5.93 -22.70
N TYR A 572 -9.50 5.48 -21.52
CA TYR A 572 -10.57 4.48 -21.45
C TYR A 572 -11.84 4.92 -22.19
N PHE A 573 -12.30 6.15 -21.95
CA PHE A 573 -13.46 6.69 -22.65
C PHE A 573 -13.23 6.81 -24.17
N ALA A 574 -12.06 7.29 -24.56
CA ALA A 574 -11.67 7.42 -25.97
C ALA A 574 -11.62 6.07 -26.69
N ASP A 575 -10.98 5.07 -26.09
CA ASP A 575 -10.86 3.71 -26.64
C ASP A 575 -12.22 3.03 -26.75
N THR A 576 -13.09 3.19 -25.75
CA THR A 576 -14.44 2.59 -25.75
C THR A 576 -15.32 3.21 -26.84
N LEU A 577 -15.32 4.54 -26.94
CA LEU A 577 -16.04 5.25 -28.00
C LEU A 577 -15.53 4.91 -29.41
N SER A 578 -14.20 4.70 -29.57
CA SER A 578 -13.61 4.31 -30.87
C SER A 578 -14.10 2.94 -31.35
N ARG A 579 -14.49 2.06 -30.41
CA ARG A 579 -15.08 0.74 -30.70
C ARG A 579 -16.59 0.80 -30.94
N GLY A 580 -17.20 1.99 -30.80
CA GLY A 580 -18.64 2.17 -30.93
C GLY A 580 -19.44 1.70 -29.71
N GLU A 581 -18.77 1.49 -28.58
CA GLU A 581 -19.37 1.07 -27.33
C GLU A 581 -19.72 2.29 -26.47
N VAL A 582 -20.67 2.14 -25.55
CA VAL A 582 -21.02 3.18 -24.57
C VAL A 582 -20.06 3.04 -23.38
N PRO A 583 -19.28 4.08 -23.06
CA PRO A 583 -18.37 4.01 -21.92
C PRO A 583 -19.12 3.87 -20.59
N ASP A 584 -18.69 2.92 -19.76
CA ASP A 584 -19.25 2.69 -18.44
C ASP A 584 -18.27 3.14 -17.36
N ALA A 585 -18.65 4.19 -16.60
CA ALA A 585 -17.85 4.71 -15.51
C ALA A 585 -17.74 3.73 -14.33
N SER A 586 -18.61 2.73 -14.22
CA SER A 586 -18.55 1.70 -13.18
C SER A 586 -17.30 0.83 -13.28
N HIS A 587 -16.67 0.77 -14.46
CA HIS A 587 -15.36 0.13 -14.67
C HIS A 587 -14.32 0.59 -13.63
N PHE A 588 -14.28 1.88 -13.32
CA PHE A 588 -13.30 2.43 -12.35
C PHE A 588 -13.61 2.11 -10.90
N ILE A 589 -14.80 1.58 -10.58
CA ILE A 589 -15.16 1.13 -9.24
C ILE A 589 -14.52 -0.24 -8.93
N THR A 590 -14.40 -1.09 -9.96
CA THR A 590 -13.94 -2.48 -9.85
C THR A 590 -12.48 -2.71 -10.28
N ILE A 591 -11.83 -1.71 -10.84
CA ILE A 591 -10.44 -1.82 -11.33
C ILE A 591 -9.47 -2.16 -10.18
N ASP A 592 -8.47 -3.02 -10.44
CA ASP A 592 -7.50 -3.48 -9.45
C ASP A 592 -6.54 -2.38 -8.99
N ASP A 593 -6.30 -1.36 -9.83
CA ASP A 593 -5.46 -0.21 -9.51
C ASP A 593 -6.12 0.66 -8.43
N GLU A 594 -5.57 0.60 -7.22
CA GLU A 594 -6.12 1.26 -6.03
C GLU A 594 -6.07 2.79 -6.12
N ASP A 595 -5.01 3.33 -6.70
CA ASP A 595 -4.83 4.79 -6.85
C ASP A 595 -5.84 5.34 -7.86
N LEU A 596 -5.97 4.68 -9.02
CA LEU A 596 -6.92 5.08 -10.05
C LEU A 596 -8.36 4.93 -9.57
N ARG A 597 -8.69 3.84 -8.88
CA ARG A 597 -10.01 3.61 -8.29
C ARG A 597 -10.37 4.67 -7.26
N SER A 598 -9.47 4.92 -6.29
CA SER A 598 -9.70 5.92 -5.23
C SER A 598 -9.86 7.33 -5.81
N PHE A 599 -9.07 7.66 -6.84
CA PHE A 599 -9.16 8.93 -7.55
C PHE A 599 -10.50 9.07 -8.29
N ALA A 600 -10.89 8.09 -9.09
CA ALA A 600 -12.17 8.11 -9.82
C ALA A 600 -13.36 8.20 -8.87
N ILE A 601 -13.42 7.38 -7.81
CA ILE A 601 -14.48 7.44 -6.80
C ILE A 601 -14.52 8.82 -6.13
N SER A 602 -13.37 9.46 -5.88
CA SER A 602 -13.34 10.80 -5.29
C SER A 602 -14.01 11.87 -6.18
N LEU A 603 -13.92 11.71 -7.49
CA LEU A 603 -14.56 12.60 -8.47
C LEU A 603 -16.04 12.27 -8.69
N MET A 604 -16.44 10.99 -8.51
CA MET A 604 -17.84 10.58 -8.64
C MET A 604 -18.73 11.04 -7.47
N LEU A 605 -18.16 11.28 -6.30
CA LEU A 605 -18.90 11.67 -5.10
C LEU A 605 -18.97 13.20 -4.97
N ASP A 606 -20.18 13.74 -4.91
CA ASP A 606 -20.41 15.17 -4.65
C ASP A 606 -20.04 15.51 -3.20
N THR A 607 -19.01 16.31 -3.03
CA THR A 607 -18.52 16.76 -1.71
C THR A 607 -19.28 17.98 -1.18
N PHE A 608 -19.87 18.78 -2.07
CA PHE A 608 -20.55 20.03 -1.71
C PHE A 608 -22.02 19.97 -2.10
N ARG A 609 -22.92 20.24 -1.14
CA ARG A 609 -24.32 20.50 -1.37
C ARG A 609 -24.67 21.88 -0.87
N ILE A 610 -25.47 22.56 -1.67
CA ILE A 610 -26.08 23.83 -1.27
C ILE A 610 -27.01 23.55 -0.08
N SER A 611 -26.81 24.28 1.01
CA SER A 611 -27.65 24.17 2.21
C SER A 611 -29.12 24.42 1.87
N GLU A 612 -30.06 23.63 2.41
CA GLU A 612 -31.51 23.87 2.27
C GLU A 612 -31.93 25.28 2.73
N THR A 613 -31.12 25.92 3.57
CA THR A 613 -31.32 27.30 4.01
C THR A 613 -31.30 28.30 2.84
N TRP A 614 -30.61 28.03 1.74
CA TRP A 614 -30.58 28.86 0.55
C TRP A 614 -31.91 28.78 -0.20
N ARG A 615 -32.49 27.56 -0.31
CA ARG A 615 -33.84 27.38 -0.87
C ARG A 615 -34.90 28.10 -0.05
N GLN A 616 -34.81 28.05 1.29
CA GLN A 616 -35.72 28.76 2.19
C GLN A 616 -35.61 30.27 2.04
N LYS A 617 -34.42 30.81 1.68
CA LYS A 617 -34.18 32.24 1.42
C LYS A 617 -34.48 32.65 -0.03
N GLN A 618 -35.10 31.78 -0.83
CA GLN A 618 -35.44 32.01 -2.24
C GLN A 618 -34.22 32.33 -3.13
N VAL A 619 -33.04 31.88 -2.74
CA VAL A 619 -31.82 31.93 -3.57
C VAL A 619 -31.76 30.66 -4.38
N PHE A 620 -32.05 30.74 -5.67
CA PHE A 620 -31.93 29.63 -6.62
C PHE A 620 -30.48 29.53 -7.09
N VAL A 621 -29.82 28.44 -6.77
CA VAL A 621 -28.52 28.10 -7.32
C VAL A 621 -28.75 26.91 -8.25
N PRO A 622 -28.55 27.05 -9.57
CA PRO A 622 -28.76 25.97 -10.51
C PRO A 622 -27.81 24.81 -10.22
N SER A 623 -28.29 23.56 -10.40
CA SER A 623 -27.43 22.38 -10.34
C SER A 623 -26.60 22.24 -11.63
N ILE A 624 -25.57 21.40 -11.61
CA ILE A 624 -24.81 21.04 -12.83
C ILE A 624 -25.77 20.46 -13.87
N GLU A 625 -26.75 19.64 -13.45
CA GLU A 625 -27.75 19.02 -14.30
C GLU A 625 -28.63 20.06 -15.02
N ASP A 626 -28.94 21.19 -14.38
CA ASP A 626 -29.74 22.29 -14.97
C ASP A 626 -29.00 23.06 -16.07
N ASN A 627 -27.65 23.07 -16.03
CA ASN A 627 -26.78 23.84 -16.92
C ASN A 627 -25.67 23.00 -17.58
N LEU A 628 -25.86 21.69 -17.68
CA LEU A 628 -24.82 20.76 -18.13
C LEU A 628 -24.15 21.13 -19.46
N GLN A 629 -24.93 21.62 -20.42
CA GLN A 629 -24.41 22.02 -21.73
C GLN A 629 -23.48 23.24 -21.63
N THR A 630 -23.83 24.23 -20.81
CA THR A 630 -23.01 25.41 -20.57
C THR A 630 -21.75 25.07 -19.81
N ASP A 631 -21.88 24.26 -18.72
CA ASP A 631 -20.75 23.81 -17.91
C ASP A 631 -19.76 22.98 -18.71
N LEU A 632 -20.25 22.06 -19.56
CA LEU A 632 -19.44 21.29 -20.48
C LEU A 632 -18.61 22.18 -21.42
N TYR A 633 -19.26 23.16 -22.07
CA TYR A 633 -18.60 24.08 -22.99
C TYR A 633 -17.54 24.94 -22.30
N GLU A 634 -17.88 25.54 -21.16
CA GLU A 634 -16.95 26.35 -20.37
C GLU A 634 -15.79 25.55 -19.80
N SER A 635 -16.02 24.30 -19.45
CA SER A 635 -14.98 23.39 -18.93
C SER A 635 -13.98 23.00 -20.02
N ILE A 636 -14.45 22.67 -21.23
CA ILE A 636 -13.58 22.37 -22.39
C ILE A 636 -12.75 23.60 -22.74
N LEU A 637 -13.36 24.79 -22.84
CA LEU A 637 -12.64 26.02 -23.13
C LEU A 637 -11.62 26.39 -22.05
N SER A 638 -11.97 26.19 -20.79
CA SER A 638 -11.04 26.46 -19.65
C SER A 638 -9.83 25.52 -19.69
N PHE A 639 -10.02 24.26 -20.05
CA PHE A 639 -8.92 23.31 -20.23
C PHE A 639 -8.03 23.70 -21.43
N LYS A 640 -8.62 24.04 -22.60
CA LYS A 640 -7.88 24.52 -23.76
C LYS A 640 -7.09 25.78 -23.47
N LEU A 641 -7.69 26.74 -22.76
CA LEU A 641 -7.02 27.98 -22.35
C LEU A 641 -5.74 27.65 -21.57
N LYS A 642 -5.84 26.71 -20.63
CA LYS A 642 -4.71 26.29 -19.80
C LYS A 642 -3.62 25.58 -20.61
N CYS A 643 -3.98 24.71 -21.53
CA CYS A 643 -3.02 24.06 -22.43
C CYS A 643 -2.26 25.10 -23.30
N ILE A 644 -2.94 26.17 -23.71
CA ILE A 644 -2.30 27.27 -24.46
C ILE A 644 -1.34 28.05 -23.56
N GLU A 645 -1.71 28.36 -22.31
CA GLU A 645 -0.82 29.00 -21.34
C GLU A 645 0.47 28.20 -21.15
N ASP A 646 0.36 26.87 -21.00
CA ASP A 646 1.50 25.98 -20.83
C ASP A 646 2.38 25.93 -22.11
N ARG A 647 1.77 25.92 -23.29
CA ARG A 647 2.49 26.04 -24.58
C ARG A 647 3.19 27.39 -24.74
N ILE A 648 2.59 28.49 -24.31
CA ILE A 648 3.22 29.83 -24.31
C ILE A 648 4.42 29.85 -23.37
N ALA A 649 4.31 29.23 -22.18
CA ALA A 649 5.41 29.13 -21.24
C ALA A 649 6.57 28.28 -21.78
N ASP A 650 6.26 27.15 -22.43
CA ASP A 650 7.25 26.30 -23.09
C ASP A 650 7.95 27.01 -24.27
N ASN A 651 7.17 27.65 -25.15
CA ASN A 651 7.71 28.45 -26.25
C ASN A 651 8.64 29.55 -25.73
N ALA A 652 8.30 30.22 -24.62
CA ALA A 652 9.17 31.22 -24.01
C ALA A 652 10.45 30.63 -23.41
N ARG A 653 10.42 29.38 -22.96
CA ARG A 653 11.62 28.65 -22.52
C ARG A 653 12.53 28.30 -23.71
N ARG A 654 11.96 27.69 -24.76
CA ARG A 654 12.68 27.34 -25.99
C ARG A 654 13.27 28.54 -26.68
N PHE A 655 12.58 29.70 -26.69
CA PHE A 655 13.08 30.96 -27.21
C PHE A 655 14.33 31.47 -26.50
N ARG A 656 14.45 31.24 -25.18
CA ARG A 656 15.68 31.59 -24.41
C ARG A 656 16.85 30.68 -24.71
N GLU A 657 16.60 29.43 -25.14
CA GLU A 657 17.60 28.41 -25.42
C GLU A 657 18.03 28.41 -26.89
N ALA A 658 17.23 28.98 -27.78
CA ALA A 658 17.46 29.08 -29.21
C ALA A 658 18.75 29.87 -29.52
N LYS A 659 19.59 29.30 -30.40
CA LYS A 659 20.88 29.88 -30.80
C LYS A 659 20.89 30.33 -32.26
N ASP A 660 19.85 29.98 -33.02
CA ASP A 660 19.70 30.27 -34.44
C ASP A 660 18.61 31.31 -34.66
N ASP A 661 18.91 32.31 -35.47
CA ASP A 661 17.97 33.40 -35.82
C ASP A 661 16.71 32.88 -36.53
N GLU A 662 16.84 31.81 -37.33
CA GLU A 662 15.71 31.19 -38.05
C GLU A 662 14.77 30.49 -37.02
N GLU A 663 15.31 29.77 -36.07
CA GLU A 663 14.54 29.15 -34.99
C GLU A 663 13.83 30.21 -34.10
N MET A 664 14.50 31.31 -33.78
CA MET A 664 13.91 32.42 -33.04
C MET A 664 12.73 33.05 -33.74
N MET A 665 12.81 33.22 -35.08
CA MET A 665 11.71 33.77 -35.88
C MET A 665 10.49 32.82 -35.92
N ILE A 666 10.71 31.52 -36.00
CA ILE A 666 9.65 30.51 -35.95
C ILE A 666 8.94 30.56 -34.59
N LEU A 667 9.71 30.56 -33.46
CA LEU A 667 9.18 30.64 -32.12
C LEU A 667 8.40 31.94 -31.84
N LEU A 668 8.85 33.06 -32.37
CA LEU A 668 8.10 34.33 -32.31
C LEU A 668 6.76 34.28 -33.06
N SER A 669 6.74 33.67 -34.25
CA SER A 669 5.50 33.46 -35.00
C SER A 669 4.53 32.54 -34.28
N GLU A 670 5.03 31.45 -33.74
CA GLU A 670 4.26 30.50 -32.91
C GLU A 670 3.66 31.19 -31.67
N LYS A 671 4.48 31.97 -30.95
CA LYS A 671 4.02 32.74 -29.75
C LYS A 671 2.89 33.69 -30.12
N LYS A 672 2.99 34.41 -31.27
CA LYS A 672 1.94 35.32 -31.70
C LYS A 672 0.63 34.59 -31.90
N ASN A 673 0.66 33.45 -32.60
CA ASN A 673 -0.53 32.63 -32.86
C ASN A 673 -1.15 32.10 -31.54
N LEU A 674 -0.33 31.64 -30.62
CA LEU A 674 -0.79 31.16 -29.33
C LEU A 674 -1.44 32.28 -28.48
N VAL A 675 -0.88 33.50 -28.48
CA VAL A 675 -1.44 34.64 -27.76
C VAL A 675 -2.76 35.06 -28.40
N ASP A 676 -2.90 35.10 -29.72
CA ASP A 676 -4.14 35.39 -30.43
C ASP A 676 -5.23 34.36 -30.13
N LEU A 677 -4.88 33.07 -30.02
CA LEU A 677 -5.80 31.99 -29.65
C LEU A 677 -6.21 32.08 -28.20
N HIS A 678 -5.28 32.34 -27.29
CA HIS A 678 -5.51 32.59 -25.88
C HIS A 678 -6.55 33.72 -25.67
N ARG A 679 -6.36 34.82 -26.39
CA ARG A 679 -7.29 35.97 -26.34
C ARG A 679 -8.70 35.62 -26.82
N LYS A 680 -8.82 34.84 -27.92
CA LYS A 680 -10.13 34.44 -28.46
C LYS A 680 -10.90 33.54 -27.49
N ILE A 681 -10.23 32.56 -26.89
CA ILE A 681 -10.84 31.63 -25.91
C ILE A 681 -11.23 32.42 -24.64
N GLY A 682 -10.35 33.32 -24.16
CA GLY A 682 -10.66 34.14 -23.00
C GLY A 682 -11.87 35.03 -23.18
N LEU A 683 -12.06 35.63 -24.37
CA LEU A 683 -13.26 36.38 -24.70
C LEU A 683 -14.51 35.48 -24.70
N ALA A 684 -14.43 34.26 -25.23
CA ALA A 684 -15.52 33.29 -25.19
C ALA A 684 -15.91 32.87 -23.77
N LEU A 685 -14.97 32.88 -22.84
CA LEU A 685 -15.18 32.60 -21.39
C LEU A 685 -15.58 33.85 -20.59
N HIS A 686 -15.78 34.99 -21.22
CA HIS A 686 -16.05 36.30 -20.55
C HIS A 686 -14.99 36.68 -19.51
N ARG A 687 -13.76 36.21 -19.66
CA ARG A 687 -12.64 36.52 -18.78
C ARG A 687 -11.83 37.71 -19.31
N VAL A 688 -11.50 38.64 -18.40
CA VAL A 688 -10.57 39.75 -18.71
C VAL A 688 -9.16 39.14 -18.76
N ILE A 689 -8.54 39.19 -19.93
CA ILE A 689 -7.16 38.71 -20.15
C ILE A 689 -6.26 39.94 -20.21
N ASN A 690 -5.33 40.09 -19.26
CA ASN A 690 -4.34 41.15 -19.21
C ASN A 690 -3.11 40.82 -20.08
#